data_fd3713f9ea2f87fc51999c3653d4fdbc
#
_entry.id   fd3713f9ea2f87fc51999c3653d4fdbc
#
_cell.length_a   1.000
_cell.length_b   1.000
_cell.length_c   1.000
_cell.angle_alpha   90.00
_cell.angle_beta   90.00
_cell.angle_gamma   90.00
#
_symmetry.space_group_name_H-M   'P 1'
#
loop_
_entity.id
_entity.type
_entity.pdbx_description
1 polymer ?
#
loop_
_entity_poly.entity_id
_entity_poly.type
_entity_poly.pdbx_seq_one_letter_code
_entity_poly.pdbx_strand_id
1 'polypeptide(L)'
;MAEEVRKVPLKPIRAWEETRPPRRKSPRKSPQQQQELRVPQPFHADSPSPGNASCFMGPDSQEKDTLDSINTFLKGNEQEEAKKLEFLDHVITISRAALMRHPEQNLAAFLCKALLVEKIKELIDLESVDSLTSGVRQQVMLAIMELSKVKPLLWGMELSSLLTVCFSSVFSLPPAETNQGVEAALYNNTLNTMDELLKPLVCEDEKPNLVVLQNIVEVLLPWTASKEVHVRLRAMGRITWLTKFISSQHKFKGVEEFRVLGQLVGCPTLHCAEQEQEICRSAMEGLHHLYAFMLRQKCTMLANQSAEYLQVLREWRAENTFWVTWFTNTSNIAMMFGKYFNPSEHMDFLLTAIEGMRDTSIHDSVAARHVLHVILWVPSPSLERVSEAVTSIYHNLDSISEPLAQQQLLKALVVLGDQYSEEVVTTLLGCSLSCDSVAVEMWRVLTSHPKTAGKVLRELLDRLQQRPLRQDHDISQQEAGVAPLAVGKLQHLLPDFVEQLHEADRDVISNTITVLKNILAGMDRQSASPVAVRVAEKLLPFFHDESSKLRVLSITLFKHLLELVRGPSRRKMKEHVLRSLVPLLLLLHDERPNVSQVCWDTLRSALEFLRWSQLGALLQKKELWRGCDCLVACYKGRAETFLCQAMAFVENPQAPIREAAIRFLGLTARQLDQQSQEKLEAICNVLKGLQQDSKSSVRCLALQTMLILNAFKKHRPVRASLRTLLYRMRLMCTRESPVIEAAQLPE
;
A
#
# COMPACT_ATOMS: atom_id res chain seq x y z
N MET A 1 19.42 5.31 -56.64
CA MET A 1 18.00 5.45 -56.93
C MET A 1 17.32 5.79 -55.61
N ALA A 2 16.96 7.05 -55.46
CA ALA A 2 16.32 7.57 -54.25
C ALA A 2 14.82 7.75 -54.58
N GLU A 3 13.97 7.14 -53.78
CA GLU A 3 12.54 7.38 -53.84
C GLU A 3 12.14 8.43 -52.79
N GLU A 4 11.67 9.56 -53.28
CA GLU A 4 11.09 10.63 -52.53
C GLU A 4 9.69 10.22 -52.03
N VAL A 5 9.50 10.19 -50.68
CA VAL A 5 8.17 10.11 -50.07
C VAL A 5 7.67 11.52 -49.80
N ARG A 6 6.61 11.88 -50.49
CA ARG A 6 5.89 13.16 -50.37
C ARG A 6 5.26 13.31 -48.99
N LYS A 7 5.58 14.39 -48.32
CA LYS A 7 4.91 14.88 -47.11
C LYS A 7 3.58 15.55 -47.48
N VAL A 8 2.48 15.05 -46.91
CA VAL A 8 1.17 15.71 -46.92
C VAL A 8 1.03 16.57 -45.68
N PRO A 9 0.64 17.84 -45.75
CA PRO A 9 0.48 18.71 -44.58
C PRO A 9 -0.82 18.44 -43.85
N LEU A 10 -0.78 18.15 -42.56
CA LEU A 10 -1.91 18.05 -41.66
C LEU A 10 -2.44 19.46 -41.32
N LYS A 11 -3.74 19.68 -41.54
CA LYS A 11 -4.46 20.90 -41.14
C LYS A 11 -4.63 20.93 -39.60
N PRO A 12 -4.60 22.10 -38.92
CA PRO A 12 -4.79 22.22 -37.50
C PRO A 12 -6.25 21.99 -37.12
N ILE A 13 -6.47 21.16 -36.08
CA ILE A 13 -7.78 20.91 -35.49
C ILE A 13 -8.16 22.12 -34.62
N ARG A 14 -9.32 22.71 -34.87
CA ARG A 14 -9.88 23.80 -34.08
C ARG A 14 -10.29 23.33 -32.70
N ALA A 15 -9.99 24.15 -31.70
CA ALA A 15 -10.40 23.99 -30.30
C ALA A 15 -11.93 23.96 -30.20
N TRP A 16 -12.44 23.10 -29.32
CA TRP A 16 -13.86 23.01 -28.97
C TRP A 16 -14.24 24.14 -28.02
N GLU A 17 -15.29 24.86 -28.35
CA GLU A 17 -15.92 25.86 -27.49
C GLU A 17 -16.61 25.19 -26.31
N GLU A 18 -16.35 25.72 -25.12
CA GLU A 18 -17.02 25.35 -23.86
C GLU A 18 -18.50 25.78 -23.93
N THR A 19 -19.41 24.82 -23.97
CA THR A 19 -20.83 25.06 -23.70
C THR A 19 -21.10 24.93 -22.21
N ARG A 20 -21.38 26.04 -21.55
CA ARG A 20 -21.83 26.11 -20.15
C ARG A 20 -23.18 25.39 -19.97
N PRO A 21 -23.37 24.54 -18.96
CA PRO A 21 -24.68 24.02 -18.61
C PRO A 21 -25.55 25.08 -17.88
N PRO A 22 -26.90 25.04 -18.03
CA PRO A 22 -27.80 26.05 -17.49
C PRO A 22 -27.94 25.98 -15.98
N ARG A 23 -27.98 27.14 -15.33
CA ARG A 23 -28.20 27.35 -13.90
C ARG A 23 -29.51 26.68 -13.45
N ARG A 24 -29.41 25.68 -12.56
CA ARG A 24 -30.55 25.19 -11.77
C ARG A 24 -30.87 26.15 -10.62
N LYS A 25 -32.13 26.57 -10.59
CA LYS A 25 -32.71 27.36 -9.50
C LYS A 25 -32.81 26.51 -8.23
N SER A 26 -32.37 27.03 -7.11
CA SER A 26 -32.52 26.45 -5.78
C SER A 26 -33.98 26.37 -5.35
N PRO A 27 -34.45 25.28 -4.74
CA PRO A 27 -35.71 25.25 -4.04
C PRO A 27 -35.56 25.73 -2.58
N ARG A 28 -36.56 26.50 -2.16
CA ARG A 28 -36.74 27.06 -0.82
C ARG A 28 -36.83 25.97 0.25
N LYS A 29 -36.21 26.25 1.41
CA LYS A 29 -36.36 25.51 2.67
C LYS A 29 -37.83 25.46 3.09
N SER A 30 -38.32 24.30 3.48
CA SER A 30 -39.50 24.11 4.35
C SER A 30 -39.22 23.07 5.44
N PRO A 31 -39.94 23.10 6.56
CA PRO A 31 -39.41 22.75 7.88
C PRO A 31 -39.48 21.26 8.23
N GLN A 32 -38.63 20.91 9.20
CA GLN A 32 -38.53 19.62 9.88
C GLN A 32 -39.91 19.04 10.28
N GLN A 33 -40.22 17.85 9.82
CA GLN A 33 -41.23 16.99 10.47
C GLN A 33 -40.52 15.75 11.00
N GLN A 34 -40.60 15.63 12.31
CA GLN A 34 -40.32 14.42 13.07
C GLN A 34 -41.23 13.29 12.58
N GLN A 35 -40.65 12.20 12.08
CA GLN A 35 -41.41 10.97 11.84
C GLN A 35 -41.33 10.09 13.07
N GLU A 36 -42.42 10.12 13.85
CA GLU A 36 -42.76 9.08 14.83
C GLU A 36 -43.06 7.75 14.09
N LEU A 37 -42.51 6.68 14.60
CA LEU A 37 -42.81 5.30 14.22
C LEU A 37 -44.29 5.01 14.51
N ARG A 38 -45.13 4.97 13.48
CA ARG A 38 -46.50 4.46 13.56
C ARG A 38 -46.53 2.97 13.26
N VAL A 39 -46.98 2.23 14.23
CA VAL A 39 -47.46 0.84 14.14
C VAL A 39 -48.59 0.78 13.11
N PRO A 40 -48.63 -0.17 12.16
CA PRO A 40 -49.76 -0.30 11.24
C PRO A 40 -51.01 -0.83 11.97
N GLN A 41 -52.09 -0.09 11.92
CA GLN A 41 -53.39 -0.57 12.29
C GLN A 41 -54.05 -1.37 11.16
N PRO A 42 -54.95 -2.33 11.45
CA PRO A 42 -55.54 -3.20 10.43
C PRO A 42 -56.50 -2.41 9.52
N PHE A 43 -56.39 -2.67 8.22
CA PHE A 43 -57.25 -2.10 7.21
C PHE A 43 -58.70 -2.58 7.36
N HIS A 44 -59.63 -1.66 7.45
CA HIS A 44 -61.04 -1.92 7.25
C HIS A 44 -61.31 -2.14 5.74
N ALA A 45 -62.01 -3.24 5.47
CA ALA A 45 -62.43 -3.62 4.13
C ALA A 45 -63.54 -2.71 3.61
N ASP A 46 -63.23 -1.98 2.54
CA ASP A 46 -64.29 -1.39 1.70
C ASP A 46 -64.71 -2.42 0.64
N SER A 47 -65.99 -2.58 0.48
CA SER A 47 -66.63 -3.57 -0.37
C SER A 47 -66.36 -3.33 -1.87
N PRO A 48 -65.89 -4.33 -2.65
CA PRO A 48 -65.75 -4.20 -4.08
C PRO A 48 -67.07 -4.52 -4.80
N SER A 49 -67.36 -3.70 -5.85
CA SER A 49 -68.41 -3.94 -6.82
C SER A 49 -68.25 -5.27 -7.55
N PRO A 50 -69.31 -5.94 -7.99
CA PRO A 50 -69.24 -7.27 -8.61
C PRO A 50 -68.84 -7.21 -10.07
N GLY A 51 -67.62 -7.64 -10.36
CA GLY A 51 -67.14 -7.78 -11.73
C GLY A 51 -65.89 -8.67 -11.78
N ASN A 52 -66.05 -9.92 -12.19
CA ASN A 52 -65.05 -11.00 -12.33
C ASN A 52 -64.54 -11.67 -11.05
N ALA A 53 -65.32 -12.57 -10.55
CA ALA A 53 -64.87 -13.57 -9.57
C ALA A 53 -63.94 -14.57 -10.26
N SER A 54 -62.63 -14.31 -10.19
CA SER A 54 -61.62 -15.37 -10.19
C SER A 54 -61.79 -16.10 -8.82
N CYS A 55 -62.19 -17.34 -8.86
CA CYS A 55 -62.40 -18.16 -7.65
C CYS A 55 -61.09 -18.27 -6.88
N PHE A 56 -60.95 -17.46 -5.83
CA PHE A 56 -60.02 -17.73 -4.75
C PHE A 56 -60.50 -18.99 -4.02
N MET A 57 -59.98 -20.17 -4.44
CA MET A 57 -60.17 -21.39 -3.63
C MET A 57 -59.36 -21.18 -2.34
N GLY A 58 -60.02 -20.97 -1.23
CA GLY A 58 -59.42 -20.96 0.09
C GLY A 58 -58.68 -22.29 0.39
N PRO A 59 -57.83 -22.32 1.41
CA PRO A 59 -57.15 -23.56 1.79
C PRO A 59 -58.13 -24.69 2.00
N ASP A 60 -57.81 -25.87 1.52
CA ASP A 60 -58.58 -27.10 1.75
C ASP A 60 -58.62 -27.40 3.25
N SER A 61 -59.64 -28.18 3.74
CA SER A 61 -59.76 -28.46 5.16
C SER A 61 -58.51 -29.03 5.79
N GLN A 62 -57.81 -29.92 5.07
CA GLN A 62 -56.56 -30.54 5.49
C GLN A 62 -55.39 -29.54 5.57
N GLU A 63 -55.33 -28.60 4.64
CA GLU A 63 -54.34 -27.54 4.65
C GLU A 63 -54.56 -26.55 5.80
N LYS A 64 -55.83 -26.29 6.17
CA LYS A 64 -56.19 -25.43 7.29
C LYS A 64 -55.73 -26.03 8.61
N ASP A 65 -55.93 -27.32 8.81
CA ASP A 65 -55.47 -28.04 9.98
C ASP A 65 -53.94 -28.03 10.08
N THR A 66 -53.23 -28.18 8.93
CA THR A 66 -51.79 -28.09 8.87
C THR A 66 -51.27 -26.68 9.19
N LEU A 67 -51.92 -25.61 8.71
CA LEU A 67 -51.61 -24.25 9.04
C LEU A 67 -51.81 -23.92 10.52
N ASP A 68 -52.90 -24.41 11.12
CA ASP A 68 -53.18 -24.21 12.54
C ASP A 68 -52.17 -24.94 13.43
N SER A 69 -51.69 -26.12 13.01
CA SER A 69 -50.58 -26.84 13.67
C SER A 69 -49.30 -26.06 13.61
N ILE A 70 -48.90 -25.53 12.41
CA ILE A 70 -47.72 -24.69 12.25
C ILE A 70 -47.80 -23.45 13.15
N ASN A 71 -48.95 -22.74 13.15
CA ASN A 71 -49.13 -21.54 13.95
C ASN A 71 -49.04 -21.84 15.46
N THR A 72 -49.52 -23.02 15.89
CA THR A 72 -49.43 -23.47 17.28
C THR A 72 -47.99 -23.73 17.67
N PHE A 73 -47.22 -24.41 16.83
CA PHE A 73 -45.81 -24.66 17.06
C PHE A 73 -44.96 -23.36 17.09
N LEU A 74 -45.24 -22.39 16.20
CA LEU A 74 -44.58 -21.09 16.18
C LEU A 74 -44.79 -20.28 17.46
N LYS A 75 -45.94 -20.46 18.14
CA LYS A 75 -46.28 -19.79 19.41
C LYS A 75 -45.77 -20.53 20.63
N GLY A 76 -45.47 -21.83 20.49
CA GLY A 76 -44.97 -22.71 21.54
C GLY A 76 -43.44 -22.73 21.62
N ASN A 77 -42.92 -23.27 22.73
CA ASN A 77 -41.49 -23.54 22.90
C ASN A 77 -41.26 -25.06 23.05
N GLU A 78 -41.74 -25.82 22.06
CA GLU A 78 -41.69 -27.27 22.07
C GLU A 78 -40.29 -27.78 21.77
N GLN A 79 -39.75 -28.65 22.65
CA GLN A 79 -38.42 -29.22 22.51
C GLN A 79 -38.42 -30.70 22.12
N GLU A 80 -39.57 -31.34 22.11
CA GLU A 80 -39.71 -32.74 21.76
C GLU A 80 -39.40 -33.00 20.30
N GLU A 81 -38.48 -33.95 19.99
CA GLU A 81 -38.03 -34.25 18.61
C GLU A 81 -39.21 -34.63 17.69
N ALA A 82 -40.15 -35.43 18.16
CA ALA A 82 -41.33 -35.83 17.40
C ALA A 82 -42.16 -34.64 16.90
N LYS A 83 -42.34 -33.62 17.76
CA LYS A 83 -43.06 -32.39 17.40
C LYS A 83 -42.28 -31.49 16.48
N LYS A 84 -40.95 -31.44 16.63
CA LYS A 84 -40.06 -30.72 15.67
C LYS A 84 -40.16 -31.33 14.27
N LEU A 85 -40.13 -32.66 14.19
CA LEU A 85 -40.27 -33.39 12.92
C LEU A 85 -41.65 -33.22 12.29
N GLU A 86 -42.71 -33.27 13.10
CA GLU A 86 -44.08 -33.00 12.66
C GLU A 86 -44.24 -31.58 12.11
N PHE A 87 -43.71 -30.58 12.79
CA PHE A 87 -43.70 -29.21 12.31
C PHE A 87 -42.98 -29.06 10.95
N LEU A 88 -41.82 -29.67 10.82
CA LEU A 88 -41.04 -29.61 9.58
C LEU A 88 -41.75 -30.32 8.42
N ASP A 89 -42.41 -31.44 8.68
CA ASP A 89 -43.21 -32.16 7.69
C ASP A 89 -44.43 -31.35 7.25
N HIS A 90 -45.09 -30.66 8.21
CA HIS A 90 -46.16 -29.71 7.89
C HIS A 90 -45.68 -28.55 7.01
N VAL A 91 -44.48 -28.00 7.27
CA VAL A 91 -43.86 -26.96 6.42
C VAL A 91 -43.58 -27.48 5.01
N ILE A 92 -43.10 -28.73 4.88
CA ILE A 92 -42.86 -29.39 3.59
C ILE A 92 -44.19 -29.56 2.85
N THR A 93 -45.22 -30.07 3.54
CA THR A 93 -46.54 -30.35 2.97
C THR A 93 -47.21 -29.08 2.46
N ILE A 94 -47.21 -28.00 3.25
CA ILE A 94 -47.83 -26.73 2.84
C ILE A 94 -47.04 -26.05 1.71
N SER A 95 -45.71 -26.20 1.72
CA SER A 95 -44.85 -25.67 0.65
C SER A 95 -45.12 -26.39 -0.69
N ARG A 96 -45.29 -27.72 -0.67
CA ARG A 96 -45.66 -28.52 -1.86
C ARG A 96 -47.06 -28.18 -2.34
N ALA A 97 -48.03 -28.04 -1.43
CA ALA A 97 -49.38 -27.63 -1.78
C ALA A 97 -49.41 -26.23 -2.44
N ALA A 98 -48.62 -25.30 -1.92
CA ALA A 98 -48.48 -23.96 -2.50
C ALA A 98 -47.90 -23.98 -3.92
N LEU A 99 -46.98 -24.90 -4.23
CA LEU A 99 -46.38 -25.06 -5.56
C LEU A 99 -47.33 -25.69 -6.57
N MET A 100 -48.28 -26.54 -6.13
CA MET A 100 -49.28 -27.19 -7.00
C MET A 100 -50.43 -26.26 -7.39
N ARG A 101 -50.61 -25.16 -6.65
CA ARG A 101 -51.55 -24.10 -6.97
C ARG A 101 -50.95 -23.13 -7.98
N HIS A 102 -51.76 -22.24 -8.56
CA HIS A 102 -51.30 -21.28 -9.54
C HIS A 102 -50.08 -20.48 -9.05
N PRO A 103 -49.07 -20.27 -9.93
CA PRO A 103 -47.80 -19.61 -9.53
C PRO A 103 -47.90 -18.20 -8.98
N GLU A 104 -49.07 -17.58 -9.06
CA GLU A 104 -49.32 -16.23 -8.53
C GLU A 104 -49.83 -16.24 -7.06
N GLN A 105 -50.16 -17.41 -6.48
CA GLN A 105 -50.61 -17.49 -5.08
C GLN A 105 -49.40 -17.58 -4.15
N ASN A 106 -49.12 -16.45 -3.54
CA ASN A 106 -48.01 -16.27 -2.60
C ASN A 106 -48.30 -17.00 -1.26
N LEU A 107 -47.32 -17.69 -0.71
CA LEU A 107 -47.35 -18.21 0.67
C LEU A 107 -47.64 -17.12 1.70
N ALA A 108 -47.26 -15.87 1.39
CA ALA A 108 -47.53 -14.68 2.19
C ALA A 108 -49.02 -14.44 2.49
N ALA A 109 -49.95 -15.01 1.71
CA ALA A 109 -51.38 -14.96 2.02
C ALA A 109 -51.78 -15.84 3.21
N PHE A 110 -50.93 -16.82 3.59
CA PHE A 110 -51.25 -17.82 4.60
C PHE A 110 -50.25 -17.85 5.75
N LEU A 111 -48.95 -17.63 5.50
CA LEU A 111 -47.88 -17.69 6.50
C LEU A 111 -46.78 -16.70 6.17
N CYS A 112 -46.20 -16.08 7.20
CA CYS A 112 -45.02 -15.27 7.04
C CYS A 112 -43.79 -16.17 6.85
N LYS A 113 -43.27 -16.25 5.62
CA LYS A 113 -42.10 -17.06 5.26
C LYS A 113 -40.87 -16.74 6.12
N ALA A 114 -40.65 -15.46 6.48
CA ALA A 114 -39.54 -15.04 7.30
C ALA A 114 -39.62 -15.66 8.73
N LEU A 115 -40.84 -15.78 9.32
CA LEU A 115 -41.00 -16.43 10.60
C LEU A 115 -40.71 -17.94 10.54
N LEU A 116 -41.08 -18.60 9.44
CA LEU A 116 -40.72 -20.00 9.22
C LEU A 116 -39.20 -20.19 9.11
N VAL A 117 -38.53 -19.34 8.36
CA VAL A 117 -37.07 -19.38 8.19
C VAL A 117 -36.38 -19.18 9.54
N GLU A 118 -36.78 -18.19 10.34
CA GLU A 118 -36.21 -17.97 11.68
C GLU A 118 -36.46 -19.15 12.63
N LYS A 119 -37.65 -19.76 12.61
CA LYS A 119 -37.93 -20.95 13.44
C LYS A 119 -37.11 -22.16 12.96
N ILE A 120 -36.95 -22.36 11.66
CA ILE A 120 -36.12 -23.41 11.09
C ILE A 120 -34.65 -23.25 11.48
N LYS A 121 -34.13 -22.01 11.47
CA LYS A 121 -32.77 -21.69 11.95
C LYS A 121 -32.61 -22.05 13.42
N GLU A 122 -33.58 -21.66 14.26
CA GLU A 122 -33.56 -22.00 15.69
C GLU A 122 -33.54 -23.52 15.92
N LEU A 123 -34.33 -24.29 15.17
CA LEU A 123 -34.39 -25.76 15.30
C LEU A 123 -33.06 -26.42 14.94
N ILE A 124 -32.39 -26.00 13.88
CA ILE A 124 -31.10 -26.61 13.49
C ILE A 124 -29.95 -26.18 14.39
N ASP A 125 -30.00 -24.94 14.91
CA ASP A 125 -28.98 -24.40 15.82
C ASP A 125 -29.00 -25.08 17.19
N LEU A 126 -30.19 -25.58 17.62
CA LEU A 126 -30.36 -26.33 18.85
C LEU A 126 -29.93 -27.80 18.75
N GLU A 127 -29.66 -28.31 17.55
CA GLU A 127 -29.26 -29.72 17.35
C GLU A 127 -27.78 -29.94 17.75
N SER A 128 -27.56 -30.93 18.62
CA SER A 128 -26.22 -31.29 19.10
C SER A 128 -25.33 -31.76 17.95
N VAL A 129 -24.13 -31.24 17.91
CA VAL A 129 -23.09 -31.61 16.90
C VAL A 129 -22.57 -33.03 17.18
N ASP A 130 -22.61 -33.48 18.42
CA ASP A 130 -22.04 -34.77 18.84
C ASP A 130 -23.06 -35.95 18.70
N SER A 131 -24.31 -35.67 18.39
CA SER A 131 -25.37 -36.69 18.24
C SER A 131 -25.92 -36.72 16.83
N LEU A 132 -25.83 -37.88 16.18
CA LEU A 132 -26.39 -38.18 14.87
C LEU A 132 -27.73 -38.98 14.97
N THR A 133 -28.30 -39.12 16.17
CA THR A 133 -29.52 -39.91 16.38
C THR A 133 -30.78 -39.17 15.94
N SER A 134 -30.76 -37.82 15.92
CA SER A 134 -31.91 -37.00 15.51
C SER A 134 -32.00 -36.82 13.99
N GLY A 135 -33.20 -37.01 13.46
CA GLY A 135 -33.53 -36.73 12.05
C GLY A 135 -33.84 -35.27 11.75
N VAL A 136 -33.87 -34.39 12.74
CA VAL A 136 -34.26 -32.97 12.59
C VAL A 136 -33.41 -32.25 11.60
N ARG A 137 -32.09 -32.45 11.64
CA ARG A 137 -31.12 -31.79 10.74
C ARG A 137 -31.39 -32.09 9.26
N GLN A 138 -31.67 -33.37 8.93
CA GLN A 138 -32.05 -33.78 7.58
C GLN A 138 -33.40 -33.20 7.16
N GLN A 139 -34.39 -33.28 8.05
CA GLN A 139 -35.75 -32.79 7.78
C GLN A 139 -35.77 -31.25 7.60
N VAL A 140 -34.95 -30.52 8.35
CA VAL A 140 -34.73 -29.07 8.16
C VAL A 140 -34.29 -28.75 6.73
N MET A 141 -33.31 -29.50 6.20
CA MET A 141 -32.83 -29.25 4.84
C MET A 141 -33.90 -29.55 3.78
N LEU A 142 -34.69 -30.59 3.98
CA LEU A 142 -35.81 -30.90 3.10
C LEU A 142 -36.90 -29.79 3.19
N ALA A 143 -37.18 -29.29 4.36
CA ALA A 143 -38.11 -28.18 4.54
C ALA A 143 -37.64 -26.90 3.87
N ILE A 144 -36.36 -26.54 4.01
CA ILE A 144 -35.75 -25.38 3.33
C ILE A 144 -35.80 -25.59 1.80
N MET A 145 -35.49 -26.79 1.30
CA MET A 145 -35.52 -27.11 -0.12
C MET A 145 -36.93 -26.88 -0.71
N GLU A 146 -37.96 -27.33 -0.07
CA GLU A 146 -39.35 -27.13 -0.56
C GLU A 146 -39.81 -25.67 -0.38
N LEU A 147 -39.46 -25.04 0.75
CA LEU A 147 -39.80 -23.66 1.04
C LEU A 147 -39.10 -22.68 0.09
N SER A 148 -37.86 -22.99 -0.35
CA SER A 148 -37.11 -22.13 -1.27
C SER A 148 -37.75 -22.01 -2.65
N LYS A 149 -38.50 -23.02 -3.09
CA LYS A 149 -39.21 -23.02 -4.38
C LYS A 149 -40.44 -22.11 -4.38
N VAL A 150 -41.02 -21.81 -3.20
CA VAL A 150 -42.24 -21.00 -3.04
C VAL A 150 -41.88 -19.52 -3.05
N LYS A 151 -42.62 -18.70 -3.84
CA LYS A 151 -42.42 -17.22 -3.87
C LYS A 151 -42.97 -16.56 -2.57
N PRO A 152 -42.32 -15.46 -2.09
CA PRO A 152 -41.10 -14.84 -2.61
C PRO A 152 -39.89 -15.71 -2.34
N LEU A 153 -38.90 -15.67 -3.25
CA LEU A 153 -37.63 -16.41 -3.10
C LEU A 153 -36.84 -15.87 -1.88
N LEU A 154 -35.96 -16.71 -1.33
CA LEU A 154 -35.02 -16.30 -0.28
C LEU A 154 -33.87 -15.51 -0.92
N TRP A 155 -33.55 -14.34 -0.39
CA TRP A 155 -32.56 -13.45 -0.99
C TRP A 155 -31.57 -12.88 0.04
N GLY A 156 -30.37 -12.56 -0.44
CA GLY A 156 -29.39 -11.76 0.27
C GLY A 156 -29.09 -12.26 1.68
N MET A 157 -29.25 -11.38 2.65
CA MET A 157 -28.91 -11.66 4.05
C MET A 157 -29.71 -12.81 4.69
N GLU A 158 -30.97 -13.00 4.31
CA GLU A 158 -31.79 -14.10 4.84
C GLU A 158 -31.27 -15.47 4.39
N LEU A 159 -30.95 -15.59 3.08
CA LEU A 159 -30.36 -16.79 2.52
C LEU A 159 -28.98 -17.07 3.11
N SER A 160 -28.12 -16.06 3.17
CA SER A 160 -26.74 -16.19 3.70
C SER A 160 -26.77 -16.60 5.18
N SER A 161 -27.64 -16.00 6.00
CA SER A 161 -27.79 -16.35 7.42
C SER A 161 -28.29 -17.78 7.60
N LEU A 162 -29.28 -18.21 6.82
CA LEU A 162 -29.81 -19.56 6.84
C LEU A 162 -28.76 -20.60 6.46
N LEU A 163 -28.02 -20.36 5.35
CA LEU A 163 -26.97 -21.25 4.90
C LEU A 163 -25.80 -21.33 5.87
N THR A 164 -25.44 -20.22 6.53
CA THR A 164 -24.39 -20.21 7.56
C THR A 164 -24.72 -21.19 8.68
N VAL A 165 -25.96 -21.17 9.18
CA VAL A 165 -26.41 -22.08 10.24
C VAL A 165 -26.44 -23.52 9.75
N CYS A 166 -26.93 -23.76 8.52
CA CYS A 166 -26.96 -25.09 7.92
C CYS A 166 -25.54 -25.66 7.73
N PHE A 167 -24.62 -24.89 7.19
CA PHE A 167 -23.23 -25.33 7.01
C PHE A 167 -22.54 -25.56 8.35
N SER A 168 -22.73 -24.66 9.33
CA SER A 168 -22.21 -24.83 10.68
C SER A 168 -22.66 -26.18 11.27
N SER A 169 -23.95 -26.46 11.23
CA SER A 169 -24.52 -27.68 11.79
C SER A 169 -24.05 -28.97 11.08
N VAL A 170 -23.86 -28.93 9.75
CA VAL A 170 -23.48 -30.13 8.97
C VAL A 170 -21.98 -30.33 8.92
N PHE A 171 -21.20 -29.23 8.72
CA PHE A 171 -19.75 -29.36 8.58
C PHE A 171 -19.05 -29.71 9.89
N SER A 172 -19.64 -29.32 11.01
CA SER A 172 -19.12 -29.66 12.35
C SER A 172 -19.43 -31.08 12.82
N LEU A 173 -20.20 -31.86 12.05
CA LEU A 173 -20.45 -33.27 12.39
C LEU A 173 -19.13 -34.07 12.43
N PRO A 174 -18.99 -35.08 13.32
CA PRO A 174 -17.80 -35.90 13.44
C PRO A 174 -17.51 -36.64 12.10
N PRO A 175 -16.26 -37.04 11.85
CA PRO A 175 -15.90 -37.79 10.65
C PRO A 175 -16.61 -39.14 10.56
N ALA A 176 -16.89 -39.59 9.32
CA ALA A 176 -17.66 -40.83 9.06
C ALA A 176 -17.02 -42.12 9.60
N GLU A 177 -15.71 -42.12 9.79
CA GLU A 177 -14.95 -43.28 10.30
C GLU A 177 -15.33 -43.70 11.71
N THR A 178 -15.94 -42.78 12.51
CA THR A 178 -16.39 -43.03 13.87
C THR A 178 -17.80 -43.60 13.92
N ASN A 179 -18.54 -43.61 12.80
CA ASN A 179 -19.95 -43.91 12.77
C ASN A 179 -20.21 -45.32 12.17
N GLN A 180 -20.98 -46.14 12.84
CA GLN A 180 -21.37 -47.51 12.38
C GLN A 180 -22.86 -47.64 12.28
N GLY A 181 -23.38 -48.43 11.30
CA GLY A 181 -24.77 -48.79 11.17
C GLY A 181 -25.72 -47.67 10.77
N VAL A 182 -26.79 -47.46 11.54
CA VAL A 182 -27.88 -46.50 11.25
C VAL A 182 -27.35 -45.03 11.26
N GLU A 183 -26.42 -44.73 12.13
CA GLU A 183 -25.82 -43.37 12.22
C GLU A 183 -25.04 -43.04 10.94
N ALA A 184 -24.29 -43.96 10.37
CA ALA A 184 -23.59 -43.78 9.09
C ALA A 184 -24.55 -43.51 7.93
N ALA A 185 -25.68 -44.18 7.91
CA ALA A 185 -26.72 -43.96 6.90
C ALA A 185 -27.36 -42.58 7.06
N LEU A 186 -27.72 -42.17 8.27
CA LEU A 186 -28.26 -40.84 8.56
C LEU A 186 -27.27 -39.71 8.22
N TYR A 187 -26.02 -39.91 8.57
CA TYR A 187 -24.91 -39.01 8.22
C TYR A 187 -24.79 -38.77 6.71
N ASN A 188 -24.70 -39.88 5.94
CA ASN A 188 -24.59 -39.82 4.47
C ASN A 188 -25.84 -39.17 3.84
N ASN A 189 -27.03 -39.52 4.34
CA ASN A 189 -28.27 -38.94 3.86
C ASN A 189 -28.32 -37.40 4.17
N THR A 190 -27.81 -36.98 5.31
CA THR A 190 -27.74 -35.55 5.66
C THR A 190 -26.84 -34.78 4.72
N LEU A 191 -25.64 -35.31 4.36
CA LEU A 191 -24.75 -34.71 3.38
C LEU A 191 -25.37 -34.67 1.97
N ASN A 192 -25.99 -35.77 1.53
CA ASN A 192 -26.66 -35.81 0.23
C ASN A 192 -27.83 -34.83 0.15
N THR A 193 -28.62 -34.70 1.23
CA THR A 193 -29.73 -33.74 1.30
C THR A 193 -29.21 -32.30 1.25
N MET A 194 -28.04 -32.02 1.83
CA MET A 194 -27.38 -30.72 1.70
C MET A 194 -27.01 -30.41 0.25
N ASP A 195 -26.45 -31.36 -0.50
CA ASP A 195 -26.12 -31.18 -1.91
C ASP A 195 -27.36 -30.96 -2.78
N GLU A 196 -28.44 -31.72 -2.49
CA GLU A 196 -29.72 -31.54 -3.17
C GLU A 196 -30.41 -30.21 -2.85
N LEU A 197 -30.23 -29.69 -1.63
CA LEU A 197 -30.72 -28.36 -1.23
C LEU A 197 -30.09 -27.24 -2.05
N LEU A 198 -28.80 -27.30 -2.35
CA LEU A 198 -28.10 -26.21 -3.05
C LEU A 198 -28.62 -26.03 -4.49
N LYS A 199 -29.08 -27.10 -5.15
CA LYS A 199 -29.56 -27.05 -6.53
C LYS A 199 -30.79 -26.15 -6.73
N PRO A 200 -31.93 -26.32 -6.02
CA PRO A 200 -33.08 -25.45 -6.17
C PRO A 200 -32.84 -24.03 -5.65
N LEU A 201 -31.87 -23.83 -4.73
CA LEU A 201 -31.48 -22.49 -4.30
C LEU A 201 -30.77 -21.74 -5.42
N VAL A 202 -29.87 -22.38 -6.15
CA VAL A 202 -29.15 -21.76 -7.27
C VAL A 202 -30.05 -21.53 -8.49
N CYS A 203 -31.04 -22.39 -8.72
CA CYS A 203 -31.89 -22.36 -9.90
C CYS A 203 -33.16 -21.56 -9.68
N GLU A 204 -33.43 -20.61 -10.58
CA GLU A 204 -34.70 -19.93 -10.71
C GLU A 204 -35.32 -20.27 -12.08
N ASP A 205 -36.52 -20.82 -12.11
CA ASP A 205 -37.20 -21.25 -13.33
C ASP A 205 -36.29 -22.14 -14.23
N GLU A 206 -35.65 -23.14 -13.61
CA GLU A 206 -34.71 -24.10 -14.23
C GLU A 206 -33.38 -23.51 -14.74
N LYS A 207 -33.14 -22.22 -14.54
CA LYS A 207 -31.88 -21.57 -14.91
C LYS A 207 -31.10 -21.14 -13.68
N PRO A 208 -29.78 -21.38 -13.61
CA PRO A 208 -28.98 -20.88 -12.52
C PRO A 208 -28.98 -19.35 -12.46
N ASN A 209 -29.14 -18.82 -11.25
CA ASN A 209 -29.04 -17.40 -10.96
C ASN A 209 -27.64 -17.12 -10.41
N LEU A 210 -26.86 -16.29 -11.12
CA LEU A 210 -25.46 -16.00 -10.74
C LEU A 210 -25.34 -15.23 -9.42
N VAL A 211 -26.30 -14.37 -9.07
CA VAL A 211 -26.27 -13.62 -7.80
C VAL A 211 -26.47 -14.55 -6.62
N VAL A 212 -27.41 -15.49 -6.73
CA VAL A 212 -27.63 -16.50 -5.68
C VAL A 212 -26.44 -17.42 -5.55
N LEU A 213 -25.88 -17.87 -6.67
CA LEU A 213 -24.65 -18.66 -6.68
C LEU A 213 -23.51 -17.94 -5.97
N GLN A 214 -23.32 -16.65 -6.26
CA GLN A 214 -22.33 -15.81 -5.60
C GLN A 214 -22.53 -15.80 -4.07
N ASN A 215 -23.75 -15.54 -3.60
CA ASN A 215 -24.05 -15.54 -2.18
C ASN A 215 -23.76 -16.89 -1.50
N ILE A 216 -24.07 -18.00 -2.18
CA ILE A 216 -23.77 -19.35 -1.65
C ILE A 216 -22.26 -19.57 -1.56
N VAL A 217 -21.51 -19.18 -2.58
CA VAL A 217 -20.04 -19.31 -2.61
C VAL A 217 -19.41 -18.44 -1.52
N GLU A 218 -19.85 -17.19 -1.34
CA GLU A 218 -19.37 -16.29 -0.27
C GLU A 218 -19.54 -16.89 1.14
N VAL A 219 -20.63 -17.64 1.36
CA VAL A 219 -20.86 -18.35 2.63
C VAL A 219 -20.01 -19.61 2.76
N LEU A 220 -19.68 -20.29 1.65
CA LEU A 220 -18.90 -21.54 1.64
C LEU A 220 -17.39 -21.30 1.79
N LEU A 221 -16.84 -20.27 1.14
CA LEU A 221 -15.40 -20.03 1.09
C LEU A 221 -14.72 -19.97 2.47
N PRO A 222 -15.27 -19.33 3.51
CA PRO A 222 -14.63 -19.30 4.83
C PRO A 222 -14.41 -20.68 5.46
N TRP A 223 -15.26 -21.67 5.15
CA TRP A 223 -15.15 -23.03 5.67
C TRP A 223 -13.99 -23.82 5.07
N THR A 224 -13.48 -23.41 3.92
CA THR A 224 -12.26 -24.01 3.34
C THR A 224 -11.01 -23.68 4.13
N ALA A 225 -11.02 -22.61 4.93
CA ALA A 225 -9.93 -22.23 5.80
C ALA A 225 -10.04 -22.79 7.24
N SER A 226 -10.94 -23.74 7.48
CA SER A 226 -11.08 -24.40 8.79
C SER A 226 -9.83 -25.23 9.14
N LYS A 227 -9.45 -25.24 10.42
CA LYS A 227 -8.35 -26.08 10.93
C LYS A 227 -8.68 -27.59 10.83
N GLU A 228 -9.95 -27.92 10.93
CA GLU A 228 -10.43 -29.31 10.88
C GLU A 228 -10.49 -29.83 9.44
N VAL A 229 -9.76 -30.91 9.17
CA VAL A 229 -9.65 -31.52 7.84
C VAL A 229 -11.01 -31.92 7.26
N HIS A 230 -11.85 -32.55 8.08
CA HIS A 230 -13.18 -32.99 7.66
C HIS A 230 -14.11 -31.83 7.28
N VAL A 231 -13.97 -30.68 7.92
CA VAL A 231 -14.72 -29.46 7.58
C VAL A 231 -14.27 -28.93 6.22
N ARG A 232 -12.95 -28.82 6.00
CA ARG A 232 -12.40 -28.40 4.70
C ARG A 232 -12.83 -29.33 3.56
N LEU A 233 -12.78 -30.63 3.80
CA LEU A 233 -13.19 -31.64 2.83
C LEU A 233 -14.67 -31.47 2.42
N ARG A 234 -15.55 -31.27 3.40
CA ARG A 234 -16.98 -31.05 3.16
C ARG A 234 -17.22 -29.75 2.38
N ALA A 235 -16.59 -28.66 2.77
CA ALA A 235 -16.71 -27.37 2.09
C ALA A 235 -16.18 -27.46 0.64
N MET A 236 -14.99 -28.02 0.45
CA MET A 236 -14.39 -28.20 -0.87
C MET A 236 -15.24 -29.11 -1.77
N GLY A 237 -15.79 -30.20 -1.22
CA GLY A 237 -16.72 -31.08 -1.94
C GLY A 237 -17.96 -30.33 -2.45
N ARG A 238 -18.54 -29.44 -1.65
CA ARG A 238 -19.70 -28.61 -2.07
C ARG A 238 -19.32 -27.59 -3.14
N ILE A 239 -18.16 -26.94 -3.01
CA ILE A 239 -17.63 -26.05 -4.06
C ILE A 239 -17.43 -26.80 -5.36
N THR A 240 -16.82 -27.99 -5.31
CA THR A 240 -16.60 -28.85 -6.48
C THR A 240 -17.93 -29.27 -7.12
N TRP A 241 -18.89 -29.67 -6.30
CA TRP A 241 -20.22 -30.04 -6.79
C TRP A 241 -20.93 -28.86 -7.47
N LEU A 242 -20.90 -27.66 -6.86
CA LEU A 242 -21.47 -26.44 -7.45
C LEU A 242 -20.78 -26.08 -8.77
N THR A 243 -19.46 -26.08 -8.83
CA THR A 243 -18.70 -25.75 -10.04
C THR A 243 -18.97 -26.75 -11.17
N LYS A 244 -19.10 -28.02 -10.86
CA LYS A 244 -19.51 -29.08 -11.79
C LYS A 244 -20.93 -28.83 -12.30
N PHE A 245 -21.87 -28.56 -11.43
CA PHE A 245 -23.25 -28.22 -11.76
C PHE A 245 -23.34 -27.05 -12.73
N ILE A 246 -22.75 -25.89 -12.37
CA ILE A 246 -22.79 -24.68 -13.20
C ILE A 246 -22.03 -24.85 -14.52
N SER A 247 -20.94 -25.63 -14.54
CA SER A 247 -20.20 -25.92 -15.77
C SER A 247 -21.00 -26.72 -16.79
N SER A 248 -22.00 -27.46 -16.36
CA SER A 248 -22.92 -28.21 -17.24
C SER A 248 -24.03 -27.34 -17.85
N GLN A 249 -24.32 -26.20 -17.26
CA GLN A 249 -25.40 -25.30 -17.69
C GLN A 249 -25.01 -24.46 -18.89
N HIS A 250 -25.94 -24.24 -19.82
CA HIS A 250 -25.69 -23.46 -21.03
C HIS A 250 -26.24 -22.01 -20.95
N LYS A 251 -27.19 -21.77 -20.08
CA LYS A 251 -27.86 -20.46 -19.94
C LYS A 251 -27.97 -20.10 -18.45
N PHE A 252 -27.60 -18.88 -18.15
CA PHE A 252 -27.73 -18.28 -16.81
C PHE A 252 -28.80 -17.21 -16.84
N LYS A 253 -29.45 -16.97 -15.70
CA LYS A 253 -30.34 -15.83 -15.51
C LYS A 253 -29.51 -14.63 -15.06
N GLY A 254 -29.63 -13.51 -15.80
CA GLY A 254 -28.87 -12.30 -15.57
C GLY A 254 -27.57 -12.21 -16.38
N VAL A 255 -27.16 -10.97 -16.66
CA VAL A 255 -25.91 -10.62 -17.38
C VAL A 255 -24.89 -10.07 -16.38
N GLU A 256 -25.12 -10.23 -15.10
CA GLU A 256 -24.29 -9.66 -14.07
C GLU A 256 -22.91 -10.35 -13.96
N GLU A 257 -21.91 -9.53 -13.64
CA GLU A 257 -20.53 -9.98 -13.45
C GLU A 257 -20.44 -10.86 -12.20
N PHE A 258 -19.77 -12.01 -12.31
CA PHE A 258 -19.56 -12.94 -11.19
C PHE A 258 -18.35 -12.49 -10.36
N ARG A 259 -18.59 -11.67 -9.35
CA ARG A 259 -17.58 -10.91 -8.61
C ARG A 259 -16.62 -11.75 -7.76
N VAL A 260 -17.04 -12.94 -7.30
CA VAL A 260 -16.23 -13.81 -6.42
C VAL A 260 -15.31 -14.76 -7.19
N LEU A 261 -15.18 -14.61 -8.51
CA LEU A 261 -14.42 -15.56 -9.34
C LEU A 261 -12.95 -15.65 -8.90
N GLY A 262 -12.32 -14.52 -8.59
CA GLY A 262 -10.92 -14.47 -8.15
C GLY A 262 -10.69 -15.26 -6.86
N GLN A 263 -11.55 -15.09 -5.85
CA GLN A 263 -11.50 -15.84 -4.59
C GLN A 263 -11.85 -17.32 -4.80
N LEU A 264 -12.87 -17.60 -5.62
CA LEU A 264 -13.31 -18.98 -5.93
C LEU A 264 -12.25 -19.78 -6.71
N VAL A 265 -11.39 -19.13 -7.48
CA VAL A 265 -10.20 -19.75 -8.07
C VAL A 265 -9.07 -19.85 -7.05
N GLY A 266 -8.87 -18.81 -6.25
CA GLY A 266 -7.77 -18.70 -5.30
C GLY A 266 -7.80 -19.80 -4.24
N CYS A 267 -8.92 -19.95 -3.55
CA CYS A 267 -9.07 -20.97 -2.51
C CYS A 267 -8.74 -22.40 -2.99
N PRO A 268 -9.39 -22.96 -4.03
CA PRO A 268 -9.02 -24.29 -4.53
C PRO A 268 -7.58 -24.38 -5.03
N THR A 269 -7.01 -23.29 -5.59
CA THR A 269 -5.61 -23.30 -6.03
C THR A 269 -4.65 -23.56 -4.87
N LEU A 270 -4.88 -22.98 -3.70
CA LEU A 270 -4.07 -23.23 -2.52
C LEU A 270 -4.24 -24.68 -2.02
N HIS A 271 -5.45 -25.24 -2.09
CA HIS A 271 -5.74 -26.61 -1.68
C HIS A 271 -5.21 -27.68 -2.64
N CYS A 272 -4.83 -27.33 -3.86
CA CYS A 272 -4.18 -28.29 -4.79
C CYS A 272 -2.82 -28.80 -4.28
N ALA A 273 -2.19 -28.09 -3.35
CA ALA A 273 -0.92 -28.47 -2.73
C ALA A 273 -1.09 -29.02 -1.29
N GLU A 274 -2.30 -29.27 -0.84
CA GLU A 274 -2.59 -29.78 0.50
C GLU A 274 -2.18 -31.25 0.64
N GLN A 275 -1.77 -31.65 1.84
CA GLN A 275 -1.35 -33.01 2.14
C GLN A 275 -2.50 -34.03 2.04
N GLU A 276 -3.74 -33.60 2.32
CA GLU A 276 -4.93 -34.42 2.24
C GLU A 276 -5.34 -34.66 0.77
N GLN A 277 -5.15 -35.88 0.29
CA GLN A 277 -5.33 -36.23 -1.12
C GLN A 277 -6.77 -36.03 -1.61
N GLU A 278 -7.78 -36.22 -0.77
CA GLU A 278 -9.19 -36.04 -1.15
C GLU A 278 -9.53 -34.58 -1.35
N ILE A 279 -9.02 -33.68 -0.49
CA ILE A 279 -9.18 -32.23 -0.63
C ILE A 279 -8.47 -31.77 -1.90
N CYS A 280 -7.22 -32.21 -2.10
CA CYS A 280 -6.43 -31.90 -3.29
C CYS A 280 -7.15 -32.33 -4.57
N ARG A 281 -7.69 -33.55 -4.64
CA ARG A 281 -8.46 -34.05 -5.78
C ARG A 281 -9.73 -33.23 -6.03
N SER A 282 -10.48 -32.94 -4.98
CA SER A 282 -11.69 -32.12 -5.07
C SER A 282 -11.38 -30.72 -5.57
N ALA A 283 -10.30 -30.10 -5.09
CA ALA A 283 -9.86 -28.78 -5.52
C ALA A 283 -9.49 -28.77 -7.02
N MET A 284 -8.73 -29.75 -7.48
CA MET A 284 -8.37 -29.88 -8.91
C MET A 284 -9.59 -30.10 -9.80
N GLU A 285 -10.53 -30.97 -9.39
CA GLU A 285 -11.79 -31.19 -10.14
C GLU A 285 -12.63 -29.91 -10.17
N GLY A 286 -12.73 -29.21 -9.04
CA GLY A 286 -13.42 -27.92 -8.94
C GLY A 286 -12.85 -26.89 -9.90
N LEU A 287 -11.52 -26.74 -9.95
CA LEU A 287 -10.83 -25.80 -10.85
C LEU A 287 -11.03 -26.17 -12.32
N HIS A 288 -11.01 -27.45 -12.66
CA HIS A 288 -11.28 -27.90 -14.02
C HIS A 288 -12.67 -27.44 -14.52
N HIS A 289 -13.69 -27.63 -13.71
CA HIS A 289 -15.05 -27.20 -14.03
C HIS A 289 -15.16 -25.66 -14.02
N LEU A 290 -14.50 -25.00 -13.09
CA LEU A 290 -14.50 -23.54 -12.96
C LEU A 290 -13.84 -22.86 -14.16
N TYR A 291 -12.76 -23.42 -14.70
CA TYR A 291 -12.12 -22.91 -15.90
C TYR A 291 -13.06 -22.96 -17.12
N ALA A 292 -13.76 -24.07 -17.30
CA ALA A 292 -14.76 -24.20 -18.36
C ALA A 292 -15.94 -23.21 -18.18
N PHE A 293 -16.38 -23.00 -16.93
CA PHE A 293 -17.40 -21.99 -16.60
C PHE A 293 -16.92 -20.57 -16.93
N MET A 294 -15.72 -20.19 -16.48
CA MET A 294 -15.13 -18.88 -16.75
C MET A 294 -15.04 -18.58 -18.25
N LEU A 295 -14.52 -19.51 -19.04
CA LEU A 295 -14.42 -19.34 -20.49
C LEU A 295 -15.80 -19.10 -21.13
N ARG A 296 -16.84 -19.81 -20.68
CA ARG A 296 -18.21 -19.57 -21.18
C ARG A 296 -18.75 -18.19 -20.78
N GLN A 297 -18.49 -17.75 -19.54
CA GLN A 297 -18.90 -16.43 -19.09
C GLN A 297 -18.25 -15.32 -19.93
N LYS A 298 -16.94 -15.42 -20.15
CA LYS A 298 -16.23 -14.43 -21.00
C LYS A 298 -16.73 -14.47 -22.45
N CYS A 299 -17.10 -15.65 -23.00
CA CYS A 299 -17.74 -15.75 -24.33
C CYS A 299 -19.07 -15.01 -24.42
N THR A 300 -19.88 -15.01 -23.34
CA THR A 300 -21.18 -14.33 -23.34
C THR A 300 -21.06 -12.82 -23.18
N MET A 301 -20.05 -12.36 -22.43
CA MET A 301 -19.81 -10.94 -22.18
C MET A 301 -19.10 -10.24 -23.34
N LEU A 302 -18.24 -10.90 -24.09
CA LEU A 302 -17.38 -10.33 -25.12
C LEU A 302 -17.78 -10.83 -26.52
N ALA A 303 -18.89 -10.35 -27.04
CA ALA A 303 -19.47 -10.77 -28.34
C ALA A 303 -18.48 -10.72 -29.51
N ASN A 304 -17.52 -9.80 -29.52
CA ASN A 304 -16.51 -9.65 -30.58
C ASN A 304 -15.33 -10.62 -30.47
N GLN A 305 -15.11 -11.27 -29.30
CA GLN A 305 -14.02 -12.21 -29.04
C GLN A 305 -14.51 -13.63 -28.80
N SER A 306 -15.80 -13.88 -28.98
CA SER A 306 -16.44 -15.17 -28.66
C SER A 306 -15.83 -16.37 -29.41
N ALA A 307 -15.30 -16.17 -30.62
CA ALA A 307 -14.70 -17.23 -31.42
C ALA A 307 -13.41 -17.77 -30.77
N GLU A 308 -12.56 -16.90 -30.25
CA GLU A 308 -11.31 -17.30 -29.57
C GLU A 308 -11.59 -18.11 -28.30
N TYR A 309 -12.47 -17.61 -27.43
CA TYR A 309 -12.84 -18.32 -26.21
C TYR A 309 -13.52 -19.69 -26.50
N LEU A 310 -14.37 -19.76 -27.52
CA LEU A 310 -15.00 -21.01 -27.91
C LEU A 310 -14.00 -22.01 -28.48
N GLN A 311 -12.95 -21.53 -29.14
CA GLN A 311 -11.88 -22.39 -29.61
C GLN A 311 -11.09 -22.96 -28.43
N VAL A 312 -10.63 -22.11 -27.48
CA VAL A 312 -9.95 -22.53 -26.25
C VAL A 312 -10.79 -23.52 -25.46
N LEU A 313 -12.10 -23.31 -25.35
CA LEU A 313 -13.02 -24.22 -24.66
C LEU A 313 -13.14 -25.55 -25.37
N ARG A 314 -13.10 -25.59 -26.73
CA ARG A 314 -13.09 -26.85 -27.51
C ARG A 314 -11.78 -27.60 -27.31
N GLU A 315 -10.65 -26.91 -27.39
CA GLU A 315 -9.32 -27.49 -27.13
C GLU A 315 -9.24 -28.04 -25.71
N TRP A 316 -9.66 -27.28 -24.72
CA TRP A 316 -9.75 -27.71 -23.32
C TRP A 316 -10.58 -28.97 -23.11
N ARG A 317 -11.71 -29.12 -23.82
CA ARG A 317 -12.55 -30.33 -23.77
C ARG A 317 -11.93 -31.52 -24.47
N ALA A 318 -11.19 -31.29 -25.54
CA ALA A 318 -10.52 -32.36 -26.27
C ALA A 318 -9.33 -32.94 -25.50
N GLU A 319 -8.61 -32.10 -24.72
CA GLU A 319 -7.46 -32.50 -23.91
C GLU A 319 -7.82 -33.09 -22.53
N ASN A 320 -9.08 -33.43 -22.31
CA ASN A 320 -9.71 -33.74 -21.02
C ASN A 320 -9.11 -34.93 -20.24
N THR A 321 -8.13 -35.64 -20.78
CA THR A 321 -7.45 -36.76 -20.14
C THR A 321 -6.25 -36.35 -19.27
N PHE A 322 -5.75 -35.14 -19.43
CA PHE A 322 -4.51 -34.69 -18.76
C PHE A 322 -4.69 -33.51 -17.80
N TRP A 323 -5.93 -33.09 -17.48
CA TRP A 323 -6.19 -31.95 -16.64
C TRP A 323 -5.53 -32.05 -15.22
N VAL A 324 -5.40 -33.28 -14.69
CA VAL A 324 -4.73 -33.50 -13.39
C VAL A 324 -3.30 -32.98 -13.41
N THR A 325 -2.55 -33.19 -14.50
CA THR A 325 -1.16 -32.73 -14.59
C THR A 325 -1.01 -31.21 -14.66
N TRP A 326 -2.01 -30.52 -15.20
CA TRP A 326 -2.03 -29.06 -15.25
C TRP A 326 -2.30 -28.45 -13.88
N PHE A 327 -3.21 -29.02 -13.10
CA PHE A 327 -3.61 -28.51 -11.80
C PHE A 327 -2.73 -28.99 -10.63
N THR A 328 -1.70 -29.77 -10.87
CA THR A 328 -0.66 -30.05 -9.87
C THR A 328 0.33 -28.90 -9.68
N ASN A 329 0.38 -27.94 -10.61
CA ASN A 329 1.29 -26.80 -10.55
C ASN A 329 0.49 -25.50 -10.37
N THR A 330 0.59 -24.91 -9.18
CA THR A 330 -0.10 -23.67 -8.82
C THR A 330 0.27 -22.47 -9.70
N SER A 331 1.52 -22.42 -10.21
CA SER A 331 1.93 -21.39 -11.17
C SER A 331 1.20 -21.53 -12.51
N ASN A 332 0.99 -22.75 -13.00
CA ASN A 332 0.22 -22.99 -14.21
C ASN A 332 -1.23 -22.58 -14.04
N ILE A 333 -1.85 -22.91 -12.89
CA ILE A 333 -3.22 -22.50 -12.56
C ILE A 333 -3.32 -20.96 -12.60
N ALA A 334 -2.40 -20.28 -11.92
CA ALA A 334 -2.39 -18.82 -11.86
C ALA A 334 -2.22 -18.18 -13.26
N MET A 335 -1.36 -18.74 -14.11
CA MET A 335 -1.19 -18.25 -15.49
C MET A 335 -2.44 -18.50 -16.35
N MET A 336 -3.05 -19.69 -16.24
CA MET A 336 -4.22 -20.06 -17.03
C MET A 336 -5.42 -19.16 -16.74
N PHE A 337 -5.76 -19.01 -15.46
CA PHE A 337 -6.88 -18.16 -15.05
C PHE A 337 -6.56 -16.68 -15.21
N GLY A 338 -5.35 -16.26 -14.83
CA GLY A 338 -4.90 -14.87 -14.89
C GLY A 338 -4.96 -14.29 -16.30
N LYS A 339 -4.76 -15.08 -17.36
CA LYS A 339 -4.93 -14.62 -18.76
C LYS A 339 -6.31 -14.02 -19.04
N TYR A 340 -7.34 -14.45 -18.32
CA TYR A 340 -8.73 -14.10 -18.59
C TYR A 340 -9.39 -13.28 -17.47
N PHE A 341 -8.71 -13.07 -16.36
CA PHE A 341 -9.20 -12.27 -15.25
C PHE A 341 -9.30 -10.80 -15.61
N ASN A 342 -10.31 -10.14 -15.06
CA ASN A 342 -10.37 -8.68 -15.00
C ASN A 342 -9.51 -8.16 -13.83
N PRO A 343 -9.27 -6.84 -13.71
CA PRO A 343 -8.44 -6.27 -12.64
C PRO A 343 -8.92 -6.61 -11.22
N SER A 344 -10.23 -6.64 -11.00
CA SER A 344 -10.81 -6.99 -9.69
C SER A 344 -10.62 -8.46 -9.35
N GLU A 345 -10.83 -9.37 -10.32
CA GLU A 345 -10.60 -10.82 -10.17
C GLU A 345 -9.13 -11.12 -9.86
N HIS A 346 -8.19 -10.40 -10.51
CA HIS A 346 -6.76 -10.49 -10.20
C HIS A 346 -6.46 -10.06 -8.75
N MET A 347 -7.09 -8.97 -8.30
CA MET A 347 -6.91 -8.48 -6.94
C MET A 347 -7.45 -9.49 -5.91
N ASP A 348 -8.63 -10.04 -6.13
CA ASP A 348 -9.20 -11.05 -5.24
C ASP A 348 -8.32 -12.30 -5.15
N PHE A 349 -7.74 -12.72 -6.28
CA PHE A 349 -6.82 -13.84 -6.32
C PHE A 349 -5.50 -13.51 -5.58
N LEU A 350 -4.99 -12.28 -5.71
CA LEU A 350 -3.83 -11.77 -4.98
C LEU A 350 -4.09 -11.78 -3.47
N LEU A 351 -5.23 -11.24 -3.03
CA LEU A 351 -5.61 -11.19 -1.61
C LEU A 351 -5.72 -12.60 -1.03
N THR A 352 -6.34 -13.54 -1.74
CA THR A 352 -6.43 -14.94 -1.32
C THR A 352 -5.03 -15.57 -1.15
N ALA A 353 -4.09 -15.26 -2.04
CA ALA A 353 -2.71 -15.75 -1.90
C ALA A 353 -1.99 -15.14 -0.69
N ILE A 354 -2.19 -13.85 -0.40
CA ILE A 354 -1.61 -13.18 0.79
C ILE A 354 -2.18 -13.82 2.08
N GLU A 355 -3.49 -14.01 2.16
CA GLU A 355 -4.15 -14.63 3.30
C GLU A 355 -3.72 -16.09 3.50
N GLY A 356 -3.56 -16.83 2.40
CA GLY A 356 -3.10 -18.23 2.43
C GLY A 356 -1.68 -18.44 2.95
N MET A 357 -0.85 -17.38 3.01
CA MET A 357 0.48 -17.45 3.64
C MET A 357 0.44 -17.39 5.16
N ARG A 358 -0.68 -17.01 5.75
CA ARG A 358 -0.80 -16.78 7.20
C ARG A 358 -0.76 -18.06 8.01
N ASP A 359 -1.43 -19.10 7.54
CA ASP A 359 -1.57 -20.36 8.29
C ASP A 359 -0.99 -21.54 7.51
N THR A 360 0.26 -21.87 7.79
CA THR A 360 0.98 -22.97 7.16
C THR A 360 0.46 -24.37 7.57
N SER A 361 -0.43 -24.44 8.56
CA SER A 361 -1.08 -25.70 8.96
C SER A 361 -2.22 -26.11 8.01
N ILE A 362 -2.77 -25.14 7.26
CA ILE A 362 -3.88 -25.36 6.34
C ILE A 362 -3.40 -25.35 4.89
N HIS A 363 -2.53 -24.40 4.55
CA HIS A 363 -2.07 -24.19 3.17
C HIS A 363 -0.56 -24.36 3.05
N ASP A 364 -0.11 -24.92 1.94
CA ASP A 364 1.30 -24.85 1.59
C ASP A 364 1.66 -23.39 1.21
N SER A 365 2.49 -22.76 2.04
CA SER A 365 3.01 -21.42 1.79
C SER A 365 3.73 -21.33 0.43
N VAL A 366 4.26 -22.43 -0.09
CA VAL A 366 4.89 -22.51 -1.41
C VAL A 366 3.86 -22.26 -2.51
N ALA A 367 2.66 -22.86 -2.40
CA ALA A 367 1.57 -22.66 -3.36
C ALA A 367 1.15 -21.18 -3.40
N ALA A 368 0.93 -20.57 -2.23
CA ALA A 368 0.56 -19.17 -2.11
C ALA A 368 1.65 -18.22 -2.67
N ARG A 369 2.92 -18.51 -2.40
CA ARG A 369 4.05 -17.76 -2.97
C ARG A 369 4.14 -17.87 -4.50
N HIS A 370 3.86 -19.02 -5.07
CA HIS A 370 3.84 -19.22 -6.53
C HIS A 370 2.72 -18.40 -7.18
N VAL A 371 1.53 -18.41 -6.60
CA VAL A 371 0.40 -17.60 -7.06
C VAL A 371 0.74 -16.11 -7.02
N LEU A 372 1.24 -15.63 -5.88
CA LEU A 372 1.66 -14.25 -5.70
C LEU A 372 2.72 -13.83 -6.73
N HIS A 373 3.70 -14.70 -6.97
CA HIS A 373 4.74 -14.44 -7.96
C HIS A 373 4.16 -14.27 -9.35
N VAL A 374 3.30 -15.20 -9.80
CA VAL A 374 2.72 -15.14 -11.15
C VAL A 374 1.89 -13.89 -11.35
N ILE A 375 1.03 -13.52 -10.38
CA ILE A 375 0.14 -12.37 -10.51
C ILE A 375 0.93 -11.05 -10.63
N LEU A 376 2.02 -10.89 -9.88
CA LEU A 376 2.75 -9.62 -9.81
C LEU A 376 3.84 -9.48 -10.86
N TRP A 377 4.44 -10.58 -11.34
CA TRP A 377 5.59 -10.52 -12.27
C TRP A 377 5.26 -10.91 -13.72
N VAL A 378 4.10 -11.53 -13.96
CA VAL A 378 3.61 -11.73 -15.33
C VAL A 378 2.88 -10.46 -15.77
N PRO A 379 3.12 -9.96 -17.01
CA PRO A 379 2.40 -8.79 -17.52
C PRO A 379 0.88 -9.00 -17.42
N SER A 380 0.26 -8.25 -16.57
CA SER A 380 -1.15 -8.31 -16.23
C SER A 380 -1.81 -6.95 -16.47
N PRO A 381 -3.12 -6.89 -16.70
CA PRO A 381 -3.86 -5.64 -16.67
C PRO A 381 -3.64 -4.93 -15.32
N SER A 382 -3.84 -3.60 -15.30
CA SER A 382 -3.72 -2.79 -14.08
C SER A 382 -4.54 -3.40 -12.94
N LEU A 383 -3.95 -3.49 -11.74
CA LEU A 383 -4.66 -3.92 -10.55
C LEU A 383 -5.59 -2.80 -10.05
N GLU A 384 -6.76 -3.16 -9.57
CA GLU A 384 -7.67 -2.28 -8.85
C GLU A 384 -7.55 -2.54 -7.34
N ARG A 385 -8.02 -1.61 -6.50
CA ARG A 385 -8.06 -1.78 -5.03
C ARG A 385 -6.69 -2.11 -4.39
N VAL A 386 -5.60 -1.52 -4.91
CA VAL A 386 -4.22 -1.77 -4.43
C VAL A 386 -4.09 -1.49 -2.92
N SER A 387 -4.86 -0.53 -2.40
CA SER A 387 -4.94 -0.22 -0.97
C SER A 387 -5.33 -1.43 -0.12
N GLU A 388 -6.21 -2.30 -0.62
CA GLU A 388 -6.61 -3.53 0.09
C GLU A 388 -5.44 -4.52 0.17
N ALA A 389 -4.68 -4.69 -0.93
CA ALA A 389 -3.50 -5.55 -0.93
C ALA A 389 -2.42 -5.05 0.05
N VAL A 390 -2.15 -3.74 0.07
CA VAL A 390 -1.20 -3.14 1.02
C VAL A 390 -1.66 -3.32 2.47
N THR A 391 -2.95 -3.11 2.73
CA THR A 391 -3.56 -3.31 4.06
C THR A 391 -3.50 -4.79 4.46
N SER A 392 -3.78 -5.72 3.54
CA SER A 392 -3.67 -7.16 3.79
C SER A 392 -2.22 -7.57 4.10
N ILE A 393 -1.24 -7.06 3.35
CA ILE A 393 0.19 -7.28 3.64
C ILE A 393 0.53 -6.78 5.05
N TYR A 394 0.09 -5.56 5.40
CA TYR A 394 0.34 -4.98 6.71
C TYR A 394 -0.21 -5.83 7.86
N HIS A 395 -1.45 -6.32 7.75
CA HIS A 395 -2.07 -7.12 8.80
C HIS A 395 -1.53 -8.55 8.90
N ASN A 396 -1.03 -9.11 7.80
CA ASN A 396 -0.57 -10.50 7.77
C ASN A 396 0.92 -10.65 8.04
N LEU A 397 1.75 -9.63 7.77
CA LEU A 397 3.22 -9.74 7.82
C LEU A 397 3.75 -10.22 9.17
N ASP A 398 3.20 -9.73 10.28
CA ASP A 398 3.63 -10.10 11.64
C ASP A 398 3.12 -11.49 12.08
N SER A 399 2.02 -11.95 11.49
CA SER A 399 1.41 -13.25 11.81
C SER A 399 2.05 -14.42 11.07
N ILE A 400 2.84 -14.15 10.02
CA ILE A 400 3.52 -15.17 9.22
C ILE A 400 4.84 -15.57 9.90
N SER A 401 4.95 -16.83 10.28
CA SER A 401 6.15 -17.36 10.94
C SER A 401 7.28 -17.76 9.97
N GLU A 402 6.97 -18.01 8.69
CA GLU A 402 7.95 -18.44 7.70
C GLU A 402 8.71 -17.24 7.08
N PRO A 403 10.07 -17.17 7.24
CA PRO A 403 10.84 -16.00 6.75
C PRO A 403 10.79 -15.83 5.24
N LEU A 404 10.68 -16.91 4.46
CA LEU A 404 10.59 -16.86 3.01
C LEU A 404 9.26 -16.27 2.54
N ALA A 405 8.17 -16.57 3.23
CA ALA A 405 6.86 -16.01 2.95
C ALA A 405 6.82 -14.50 3.29
N GLN A 406 7.37 -14.09 4.44
CA GLN A 406 7.53 -12.68 4.80
C GLN A 406 8.35 -11.93 3.73
N GLN A 407 9.49 -12.48 3.32
CA GLN A 407 10.33 -11.88 2.28
C GLN A 407 9.58 -11.75 0.95
N GLN A 408 8.74 -12.72 0.60
CA GLN A 408 7.97 -12.66 -0.64
C GLN A 408 6.86 -11.61 -0.59
N LEU A 409 6.20 -11.43 0.55
CA LEU A 409 5.24 -10.33 0.75
C LEU A 409 5.92 -8.96 0.65
N LEU A 410 7.10 -8.81 1.24
CA LEU A 410 7.87 -7.57 1.13
C LEU A 410 8.33 -7.30 -0.32
N LYS A 411 8.69 -8.33 -1.08
CA LYS A 411 8.96 -8.19 -2.52
C LYS A 411 7.70 -7.80 -3.29
N ALA A 412 6.56 -8.39 -2.96
CA ALA A 412 5.27 -8.01 -3.53
C ALA A 412 4.96 -6.52 -3.30
N LEU A 413 5.19 -6.04 -2.08
CA LEU A 413 5.05 -4.63 -1.73
C LEU A 413 5.96 -3.72 -2.58
N VAL A 414 7.21 -4.13 -2.85
CA VAL A 414 8.12 -3.37 -3.72
C VAL A 414 7.57 -3.27 -5.13
N VAL A 415 7.03 -4.36 -5.68
CA VAL A 415 6.42 -4.35 -7.03
C VAL A 415 5.20 -3.44 -7.07
N LEU A 416 4.33 -3.52 -6.06
CA LEU A 416 3.18 -2.62 -5.92
C LEU A 416 3.64 -1.16 -5.78
N GLY A 417 4.66 -0.89 -4.99
CA GLY A 417 5.24 0.45 -4.81
C GLY A 417 5.90 1.01 -6.08
N ASP A 418 6.44 0.16 -6.96
CA ASP A 418 6.98 0.59 -8.24
C ASP A 418 5.88 0.92 -9.26
N GLN A 419 4.76 0.22 -9.24
CA GLN A 419 3.64 0.39 -10.17
C GLN A 419 2.59 1.40 -9.68
N TYR A 420 2.28 1.41 -8.38
CA TYR A 420 1.18 2.15 -7.75
C TYR A 420 1.66 2.94 -6.52
N SER A 421 2.72 3.76 -6.70
CA SER A 421 3.38 4.47 -5.59
C SER A 421 2.44 5.37 -4.78
N GLU A 422 1.48 6.01 -5.42
CA GLU A 422 0.51 6.91 -4.76
C GLU A 422 -0.38 6.16 -3.78
N GLU A 423 -1.02 5.07 -4.23
CA GLU A 423 -1.92 4.27 -3.40
C GLU A 423 -1.16 3.59 -2.26
N VAL A 424 0.05 3.07 -2.54
CA VAL A 424 0.90 2.41 -1.52
C VAL A 424 1.29 3.40 -0.43
N VAL A 425 1.78 4.59 -0.79
CA VAL A 425 2.17 5.63 0.18
C VAL A 425 0.96 6.10 1.00
N THR A 426 -0.15 6.38 0.34
CA THR A 426 -1.37 6.85 1.00
C THR A 426 -1.89 5.82 1.99
N THR A 427 -1.93 4.55 1.59
CA THR A 427 -2.41 3.45 2.43
C THR A 427 -1.50 3.23 3.63
N LEU A 428 -0.18 3.17 3.44
CA LEU A 428 0.77 3.00 4.54
C LEU A 428 0.73 4.16 5.55
N LEU A 429 0.54 5.38 5.08
CA LEU A 429 0.32 6.53 5.97
C LEU A 429 -1.01 6.41 6.75
N GLY A 430 -1.98 5.68 6.21
CA GLY A 430 -3.28 5.41 6.84
C GLY A 430 -3.29 4.24 7.82
N CYS A 431 -2.54 3.16 7.56
CA CYS A 431 -2.63 1.88 8.26
C CYS A 431 -2.35 1.95 9.77
N SER A 432 -1.47 2.84 10.23
CA SER A 432 -1.11 2.90 11.65
C SER A 432 -1.17 4.32 12.20
N LEU A 433 -1.75 4.50 13.38
CA LEU A 433 -1.72 5.77 14.13
C LEU A 433 -0.32 6.04 14.70
N SER A 434 0.42 5.00 15.07
CA SER A 434 1.83 5.02 15.45
C SER A 434 2.60 4.11 14.49
N CYS A 435 3.80 4.51 14.09
CA CYS A 435 4.64 3.67 13.22
C CYS A 435 5.15 2.47 14.03
N ASP A 436 4.47 1.33 13.89
CA ASP A 436 4.87 0.07 14.51
C ASP A 436 5.99 -0.64 13.73
N SER A 437 6.47 -1.79 14.23
CA SER A 437 7.56 -2.56 13.62
C SER A 437 7.25 -2.99 12.18
N VAL A 438 6.00 -3.36 11.90
CA VAL A 438 5.55 -3.79 10.57
C VAL A 438 5.61 -2.64 9.57
N ALA A 439 5.03 -1.50 9.93
CA ALA A 439 5.06 -0.31 9.07
C ALA A 439 6.50 0.15 8.81
N VAL A 440 7.37 0.15 9.84
CA VAL A 440 8.80 0.49 9.68
C VAL A 440 9.49 -0.45 8.70
N GLU A 441 9.26 -1.76 8.80
CA GLU A 441 9.86 -2.74 7.89
C GLU A 441 9.36 -2.56 6.45
N MET A 442 8.05 -2.35 6.27
CA MET A 442 7.46 -2.06 4.95
C MET A 442 8.07 -0.81 4.31
N TRP A 443 8.21 0.29 5.06
CA TRP A 443 8.87 1.50 4.59
C TRP A 443 10.34 1.27 4.25
N ARG A 444 11.08 0.54 5.11
CA ARG A 444 12.49 0.21 4.90
C ARG A 444 12.71 -0.52 3.59
N VAL A 445 11.89 -1.51 3.30
CA VAL A 445 11.98 -2.30 2.06
C VAL A 445 11.65 -1.46 0.83
N LEU A 446 10.58 -0.64 0.87
CA LEU A 446 10.21 0.27 -0.22
C LEU A 446 11.33 1.27 -0.54
N THR A 447 11.99 1.80 0.49
CA THR A 447 13.04 2.80 0.35
C THR A 447 14.42 2.21 0.04
N SER A 448 14.65 0.92 0.33
CA SER A 448 15.92 0.25 0.00
C SER A 448 16.07 -0.12 -1.49
N HIS A 449 14.97 -0.16 -2.27
CA HIS A 449 15.01 -0.47 -3.70
C HIS A 449 15.16 0.82 -4.54
N PRO A 450 16.27 1.05 -5.26
CA PRO A 450 16.56 2.34 -5.91
C PRO A 450 15.45 2.85 -6.83
N LYS A 451 14.87 1.97 -7.67
CA LYS A 451 13.79 2.35 -8.60
C LYS A 451 12.50 2.75 -7.88
N THR A 452 12.10 1.96 -6.89
CA THR A 452 10.88 2.19 -6.11
C THR A 452 11.05 3.36 -5.16
N ALA A 453 12.22 3.49 -4.51
CA ALA A 453 12.53 4.55 -3.58
C ALA A 453 12.31 5.96 -4.18
N GLY A 454 12.77 6.18 -5.43
CA GLY A 454 12.59 7.47 -6.10
C GLY A 454 11.13 7.87 -6.30
N LYS A 455 10.25 6.90 -6.61
CA LYS A 455 8.81 7.13 -6.79
C LYS A 455 8.11 7.34 -5.44
N VAL A 456 8.35 6.44 -4.50
CA VAL A 456 7.76 6.46 -3.15
C VAL A 456 8.14 7.72 -2.38
N LEU A 457 9.42 8.14 -2.45
CA LEU A 457 9.87 9.37 -1.78
C LEU A 457 9.30 10.64 -2.42
N ARG A 458 9.09 10.64 -3.74
CA ARG A 458 8.43 11.76 -4.43
C ARG A 458 6.97 11.88 -3.97
N GLU A 459 6.23 10.78 -3.97
CA GLU A 459 4.84 10.75 -3.53
C GLU A 459 4.71 11.15 -2.04
N LEU A 460 5.61 10.63 -1.19
CA LEU A 460 5.67 11.01 0.21
C LEU A 460 5.92 12.51 0.37
N LEU A 461 6.81 13.08 -0.45
CA LEU A 461 7.11 14.50 -0.45
C LEU A 461 5.89 15.34 -0.82
N ASP A 462 5.16 14.94 -1.88
CA ASP A 462 3.95 15.63 -2.33
C ASP A 462 2.87 15.62 -1.23
N ARG A 463 2.70 14.51 -0.53
CA ARG A 463 1.78 14.41 0.63
C ARG A 463 2.21 15.28 1.82
N LEU A 464 3.52 15.37 2.09
CA LEU A 464 4.05 16.24 3.17
C LEU A 464 3.98 17.72 2.82
N GLN A 465 3.96 18.09 1.53
CA GLN A 465 3.85 19.48 1.05
C GLN A 465 2.41 19.95 0.90
N GLN A 466 1.45 19.08 0.75
CA GLN A 466 0.03 19.41 0.74
C GLN A 466 -0.38 19.94 2.13
N ARG A 467 -0.06 21.20 2.41
CA ARG A 467 -0.63 21.92 3.55
C ARG A 467 -2.09 22.20 3.23
N PRO A 468 -3.04 21.97 4.15
CA PRO A 468 -4.36 22.56 3.98
C PRO A 468 -4.17 24.08 3.90
N LEU A 469 -4.53 24.66 2.75
CA LEU A 469 -4.68 26.10 2.61
C LEU A 469 -5.70 26.52 3.66
N ARG A 470 -5.21 27.16 4.72
CA ARG A 470 -6.07 27.85 5.68
C ARG A 470 -6.74 28.99 4.95
N GLN A 471 -7.97 28.79 4.55
CA GLN A 471 -8.97 29.85 4.47
C GLN A 471 -10.34 29.21 4.68
N ASP A 472 -10.98 29.79 5.68
CA ASP A 472 -12.39 29.75 6.05
C ASP A 472 -12.85 28.68 7.05
N HIS A 473 -13.47 29.25 8.08
CA HIS A 473 -14.15 28.66 9.22
C HIS A 473 -15.11 27.52 8.84
N ASP A 474 -15.18 26.54 9.73
CA ASP A 474 -16.18 25.47 9.81
C ASP A 474 -16.01 24.25 8.90
N ILE A 475 -15.02 23.40 9.21
CA ILE A 475 -15.12 21.96 8.93
C ILE A 475 -14.45 21.18 10.07
N SER A 476 -15.20 20.20 10.57
CA SER A 476 -14.95 19.25 11.64
C SER A 476 -13.50 18.78 11.85
N GLN A 477 -13.13 18.61 13.11
CA GLN A 477 -11.83 18.26 13.69
C GLN A 477 -11.13 16.98 13.16
N GLN A 478 -11.63 16.32 12.12
CA GLN A 478 -11.08 15.06 11.62
C GLN A 478 -10.03 15.18 10.49
N GLU A 479 -9.97 16.32 9.76
CA GLU A 479 -9.06 16.45 8.61
C GLU A 479 -7.81 17.32 8.84
N ALA A 480 -7.71 17.99 9.98
CA ALA A 480 -6.59 18.90 10.28
C ALA A 480 -5.27 18.19 10.68
N GLY A 481 -5.20 16.86 10.66
CA GLY A 481 -4.18 16.07 11.33
C GLY A 481 -3.12 15.38 10.46
N VAL A 482 -3.21 15.41 9.10
CA VAL A 482 -2.38 14.51 8.28
C VAL A 482 -0.89 14.87 8.29
N ALA A 483 -0.51 16.13 8.20
CA ALA A 483 0.91 16.50 8.14
C ALA A 483 1.68 16.32 9.47
N PRO A 484 1.18 16.74 10.64
CA PRO A 484 1.84 16.45 11.92
C PRO A 484 1.84 14.97 12.29
N LEU A 485 0.76 14.24 11.94
CA LEU A 485 0.63 12.81 12.17
C LEU A 485 1.62 12.01 11.29
N ALA A 486 1.79 12.41 10.04
CA ALA A 486 2.75 11.81 9.12
C ALA A 486 4.20 11.99 9.60
N VAL A 487 4.56 13.18 10.11
CA VAL A 487 5.90 13.46 10.67
C VAL A 487 6.19 12.54 11.86
N GLY A 488 5.24 12.36 12.79
CA GLY A 488 5.39 11.47 13.94
C GLY A 488 5.62 10.01 13.50
N LYS A 489 4.93 9.55 12.47
CA LYS A 489 5.09 8.20 11.91
C LYS A 489 6.46 7.98 11.26
N LEU A 490 6.99 8.99 10.57
CA LEU A 490 8.23 8.89 9.80
C LEU A 490 9.50 9.13 10.62
N GLN A 491 9.41 9.65 11.86
CA GLN A 491 10.60 9.91 12.68
C GLN A 491 11.43 8.65 12.98
N HIS A 492 10.80 7.47 13.04
CA HIS A 492 11.47 6.19 13.27
C HIS A 492 12.30 5.74 12.07
N LEU A 493 12.00 6.24 10.87
CA LEU A 493 12.70 5.95 9.61
C LEU A 493 13.89 6.89 9.34
N LEU A 494 14.08 7.92 10.17
CA LEU A 494 15.17 8.87 9.99
C LEU A 494 16.56 8.21 9.92
N PRO A 495 16.89 7.19 10.73
CA PRO A 495 18.17 6.50 10.60
C PRO A 495 18.37 5.89 9.20
N ASP A 496 17.31 5.23 8.67
CA ASP A 496 17.37 4.57 7.36
C ASP A 496 17.48 5.60 6.22
N PHE A 497 16.76 6.71 6.27
CA PHE A 497 16.90 7.83 5.31
C PHE A 497 18.29 8.46 5.34
N VAL A 498 18.91 8.54 6.51
CA VAL A 498 20.29 9.08 6.64
C VAL A 498 21.31 8.14 6.02
N GLU A 499 21.16 6.83 6.14
CA GLU A 499 22.04 5.85 5.51
C GLU A 499 21.87 5.82 3.98
N GLN A 500 20.66 6.01 3.46
CA GLN A 500 20.39 6.08 2.02
C GLN A 500 21.09 7.23 1.29
N LEU A 501 21.54 8.25 2.00
CA LEU A 501 22.34 9.31 1.38
C LEU A 501 23.66 8.80 0.77
N HIS A 502 24.08 7.56 1.03
CA HIS A 502 25.36 7.03 0.56
C HIS A 502 25.29 6.18 -0.72
N GLU A 503 24.18 5.50 -0.96
CA GLU A 503 24.10 4.42 -1.97
C GLU A 503 23.10 4.68 -3.10
N ALA A 504 22.38 5.79 -3.05
CA ALA A 504 21.26 6.02 -3.95
C ALA A 504 21.63 6.85 -5.20
N ASP A 505 20.82 6.69 -6.23
CA ASP A 505 20.81 7.58 -7.39
C ASP A 505 20.58 9.04 -6.98
N ARG A 506 21.12 9.99 -7.78
CA ARG A 506 21.08 11.45 -7.50
C ARG A 506 19.67 12.00 -7.29
N ASP A 507 18.68 11.46 -8.01
CA ASP A 507 17.28 11.86 -7.82
C ASP A 507 16.71 11.35 -6.50
N VAL A 508 17.08 10.15 -6.09
CA VAL A 508 16.71 9.59 -4.78
C VAL A 508 17.33 10.41 -3.65
N ILE A 509 18.62 10.76 -3.76
CA ILE A 509 19.31 11.62 -2.79
C ILE A 509 18.62 12.98 -2.68
N SER A 510 18.24 13.61 -3.81
CA SER A 510 17.53 14.90 -3.83
C SER A 510 16.19 14.83 -3.07
N ASN A 511 15.42 13.78 -3.31
CA ASN A 511 14.13 13.56 -2.65
C ASN A 511 14.33 13.24 -1.16
N THR A 512 15.30 12.38 -0.82
CA THR A 512 15.65 12.05 0.57
C THR A 512 16.06 13.31 1.36
N ILE A 513 16.91 14.18 0.81
CA ILE A 513 17.28 15.46 1.45
C ILE A 513 16.05 16.31 1.72
N THR A 514 15.11 16.37 0.79
CA THR A 514 13.90 17.17 0.93
C THR A 514 12.92 16.58 1.95
N VAL A 515 12.77 15.25 1.96
CA VAL A 515 11.98 14.52 2.97
C VAL A 515 12.57 14.74 4.37
N LEU A 516 13.90 14.57 4.52
CA LEU A 516 14.59 14.83 5.79
C LEU A 516 14.37 16.25 6.29
N LYS A 517 14.43 17.23 5.40
CA LYS A 517 14.15 18.65 5.75
C LYS A 517 12.73 18.80 6.30
N ASN A 518 11.73 18.22 5.64
CA ASN A 518 10.33 18.36 6.04
C ASN A 518 10.04 17.64 7.37
N ILE A 519 10.57 16.43 7.56
CA ILE A 519 10.42 15.67 8.80
C ILE A 519 11.08 16.45 9.96
N LEU A 520 12.33 16.87 9.80
CA LEU A 520 13.07 17.60 10.84
C LEU A 520 12.43 18.95 11.18
N ALA A 521 11.81 19.63 10.22
CA ALA A 521 11.08 20.87 10.45
C ALA A 521 9.80 20.68 11.27
N GLY A 522 9.16 19.50 11.16
CA GLY A 522 7.95 19.15 11.92
C GLY A 522 8.23 18.52 13.29
N MET A 523 9.46 18.13 13.59
CA MET A 523 9.85 17.53 14.87
C MET A 523 10.09 18.60 15.94
N ASP A 524 9.92 18.18 17.22
CA ASP A 524 10.39 19.02 18.32
C ASP A 524 11.92 19.16 18.29
N ARG A 525 12.42 20.30 18.73
CA ARG A 525 13.87 20.62 18.67
C ARG A 525 14.75 19.70 19.53
N GLN A 526 14.20 19.13 20.57
CA GLN A 526 14.96 18.26 21.48
C GLN A 526 15.24 16.91 20.82
N SER A 527 14.21 16.30 20.21
CA SER A 527 14.29 15.04 19.46
C SER A 527 15.04 15.20 18.14
N ALA A 528 14.88 16.33 17.44
CA ALA A 528 15.57 16.62 16.18
C ALA A 528 17.09 16.85 16.35
N SER A 529 17.56 17.39 17.48
CA SER A 529 18.97 17.80 17.68
C SER A 529 19.99 16.67 17.50
N PRO A 530 19.83 15.46 18.03
CA PRO A 530 20.80 14.37 17.82
C PRO A 530 20.84 13.91 16.35
N VAL A 531 19.68 13.82 15.71
CA VAL A 531 19.55 13.42 14.31
C VAL A 531 20.18 14.47 13.40
N ALA A 532 19.97 15.75 13.68
CA ALA A 532 20.53 16.85 12.92
C ALA A 532 22.07 16.79 12.81
N VAL A 533 22.75 16.34 13.88
CA VAL A 533 24.21 16.16 13.87
C VAL A 533 24.64 15.06 12.91
N ARG A 534 23.93 13.91 12.89
CA ARG A 534 24.23 12.80 11.98
C ARG A 534 23.96 13.19 10.52
N VAL A 535 22.84 13.85 10.27
CA VAL A 535 22.50 14.36 8.93
C VAL A 535 23.54 15.35 8.45
N ALA A 536 23.99 16.28 9.29
CA ALA A 536 25.01 17.27 8.94
C ALA A 536 26.33 16.63 8.49
N GLU A 537 26.75 15.56 9.14
CA GLU A 537 27.94 14.81 8.74
C GLU A 537 27.83 14.24 7.33
N LYS A 538 26.69 13.59 7.03
CA LYS A 538 26.42 12.95 5.73
C LYS A 538 26.19 13.96 4.59
N LEU A 539 25.82 15.21 4.89
CA LEU A 539 25.59 16.25 3.88
C LEU A 539 26.85 16.88 3.33
N LEU A 540 27.93 16.92 4.10
CA LEU A 540 29.18 17.62 3.70
C LEU A 540 29.77 17.17 2.35
N PRO A 541 29.78 15.87 1.96
CA PRO A 541 30.24 15.44 0.64
C PRO A 541 29.46 16.06 -0.53
N PHE A 542 28.15 16.31 -0.35
CA PHE A 542 27.30 16.83 -1.43
C PHE A 542 27.47 18.35 -1.68
N PHE A 543 28.26 19.05 -0.87
CA PHE A 543 28.53 20.47 -1.11
C PHE A 543 29.33 20.69 -2.40
N HIS A 544 30.10 19.69 -2.84
CA HIS A 544 30.89 19.75 -4.07
C HIS A 544 30.42 18.74 -5.13
N ASP A 545 29.17 18.26 -5.01
CA ASP A 545 28.57 17.41 -6.05
C ASP A 545 28.49 18.14 -7.39
N GLU A 546 28.54 17.39 -8.49
CA GLU A 546 28.42 17.94 -9.83
C GLU A 546 27.07 18.61 -10.08
N SER A 547 25.99 18.06 -9.50
CA SER A 547 24.63 18.59 -9.59
C SER A 547 24.48 19.86 -8.76
N SER A 548 24.20 20.99 -9.42
CA SER A 548 23.90 22.25 -8.72
C SER A 548 22.65 22.13 -7.83
N LYS A 549 21.68 21.28 -8.21
CA LYS A 549 20.50 21.01 -7.40
C LYS A 549 20.87 20.35 -6.08
N LEU A 550 21.74 19.33 -6.10
CA LEU A 550 22.21 18.66 -4.87
C LEU A 550 23.04 19.60 -4.00
N ARG A 551 23.92 20.44 -4.61
CA ARG A 551 24.63 21.47 -3.81
C ARG A 551 23.67 22.40 -3.07
N VAL A 552 22.67 22.95 -3.79
CA VAL A 552 21.66 23.84 -3.16
C VAL A 552 20.88 23.15 -2.06
N LEU A 553 20.38 21.93 -2.30
CA LEU A 553 19.57 21.20 -1.34
C LEU A 553 20.35 20.83 -0.07
N SER A 554 21.58 20.30 -0.24
CA SER A 554 22.43 19.88 0.89
C SER A 554 22.86 21.08 1.75
N ILE A 555 23.26 22.19 1.11
CA ILE A 555 23.65 23.40 1.82
C ILE A 555 22.46 24.06 2.51
N THR A 556 21.29 24.07 1.86
CA THR A 556 20.05 24.60 2.46
C THR A 556 19.63 23.79 3.68
N LEU A 557 19.67 22.45 3.56
CA LEU A 557 19.35 21.59 4.71
C LEU A 557 20.37 21.81 5.83
N PHE A 558 21.67 21.88 5.52
CA PHE A 558 22.71 22.14 6.51
C PHE A 558 22.46 23.44 7.29
N LYS A 559 22.08 24.53 6.59
CA LYS A 559 21.66 25.78 7.24
C LYS A 559 20.51 25.56 8.23
N HIS A 560 19.47 24.83 7.82
CA HIS A 560 18.31 24.53 8.67
C HIS A 560 18.71 23.73 9.92
N LEU A 561 19.65 22.75 9.77
CA LEU A 561 20.16 21.99 10.91
C LEU A 561 20.86 22.85 11.95
N LEU A 562 21.55 23.93 11.54
CA LEU A 562 22.18 24.88 12.48
C LEU A 562 21.15 25.55 13.39
N GLU A 563 19.95 25.82 12.88
CA GLU A 563 18.85 26.44 13.58
C GLU A 563 18.15 25.47 14.55
N LEU A 564 18.15 24.17 14.23
CA LEU A 564 17.50 23.14 15.01
C LEU A 564 18.33 22.70 16.24
N VAL A 565 19.65 22.65 16.11
CA VAL A 565 20.51 22.02 17.11
C VAL A 565 20.57 22.82 18.43
N ARG A 566 20.32 22.12 19.55
CA ARG A 566 20.34 22.65 20.92
C ARG A 566 21.15 21.77 21.87
N GLY A 567 21.41 22.28 23.06
CA GLY A 567 22.01 21.51 24.17
C GLY A 567 23.36 20.86 23.84
N PRO A 568 23.62 19.63 24.30
CA PRO A 568 24.92 18.95 24.14
C PRO A 568 25.26 18.64 22.66
N SER A 569 24.25 18.47 21.78
CA SER A 569 24.45 18.27 20.36
C SER A 569 25.15 19.46 19.68
N ARG A 570 25.04 20.68 20.24
CA ARG A 570 25.73 21.86 19.72
C ARG A 570 27.25 21.71 19.72
N ARG A 571 27.81 21.00 20.71
CA ARG A 571 29.27 20.77 20.75
C ARG A 571 29.73 19.87 19.61
N LYS A 572 28.95 18.78 19.34
CA LYS A 572 29.24 17.85 18.23
C LYS A 572 29.05 18.56 16.88
N MET A 573 27.99 19.33 16.72
CA MET A 573 27.70 20.10 15.50
C MET A 573 28.80 21.09 15.16
N LYS A 574 29.47 21.68 16.17
CA LYS A 574 30.58 22.64 15.97
C LYS A 574 31.67 22.09 15.05
N GLU A 575 32.00 20.82 15.18
CA GLU A 575 33.00 20.18 14.32
C GLU A 575 32.58 20.15 12.84
N HIS A 576 31.32 19.77 12.56
CA HIS A 576 30.79 19.76 11.20
C HIS A 576 30.69 21.17 10.62
N VAL A 577 30.36 22.18 11.46
CA VAL A 577 30.37 23.59 11.05
C VAL A 577 31.78 24.03 10.67
N LEU A 578 32.79 23.70 11.45
CA LEU A 578 34.19 24.05 11.13
C LEU A 578 34.66 23.37 9.84
N ARG A 579 34.19 22.14 9.59
CA ARG A 579 34.48 21.40 8.34
C ARG A 579 33.74 21.99 7.14
N SER A 580 32.62 22.66 7.32
CA SER A 580 31.82 23.26 6.23
C SER A 580 32.35 24.62 5.77
N LEU A 581 33.15 25.33 6.60
CA LEU A 581 33.55 26.73 6.33
C LEU A 581 34.33 26.89 5.03
N VAL A 582 35.36 26.08 4.81
CA VAL A 582 36.19 26.17 3.59
C VAL A 582 35.39 25.84 2.33
N PRO A 583 34.64 24.71 2.27
CA PRO A 583 33.73 24.45 1.16
C PRO A 583 32.78 25.61 0.87
N LEU A 584 32.11 26.16 1.89
CA LEU A 584 31.17 27.26 1.72
C LEU A 584 31.84 28.53 1.20
N LEU A 585 33.05 28.87 1.70
CA LEU A 585 33.84 30.03 1.22
C LEU A 585 34.25 29.91 -0.24
N LEU A 586 34.64 28.72 -0.69
CA LEU A 586 35.04 28.46 -2.07
C LEU A 586 33.85 28.47 -3.03
N LEU A 587 32.71 27.89 -2.58
CA LEU A 587 31.48 27.84 -3.37
C LEU A 587 30.73 29.20 -3.45
N LEU A 588 31.17 30.24 -2.73
CA LEU A 588 30.73 31.62 -3.01
C LEU A 588 31.08 32.06 -4.43
N HIS A 589 32.04 31.39 -5.07
CA HIS A 589 32.47 31.62 -6.45
C HIS A 589 31.82 30.68 -7.47
N ASP A 590 30.77 29.92 -7.08
CA ASP A 590 30.03 29.05 -7.98
C ASP A 590 29.38 29.87 -9.11
N GLU A 591 29.47 29.38 -10.33
CA GLU A 591 28.90 30.03 -11.53
C GLU A 591 27.36 30.09 -11.48
N ARG A 592 26.73 29.27 -10.66
CA ARG A 592 25.28 29.27 -10.45
C ARG A 592 24.91 30.23 -9.30
N PRO A 593 24.20 31.33 -9.58
CA PRO A 593 23.86 32.33 -8.55
C PRO A 593 23.11 31.77 -7.35
N ASN A 594 22.25 30.75 -7.59
CA ASN A 594 21.49 30.11 -6.51
C ASN A 594 22.41 29.38 -5.53
N VAL A 595 23.49 28.75 -5.98
CA VAL A 595 24.46 28.06 -5.12
C VAL A 595 25.24 29.10 -4.30
N SER A 596 25.77 30.12 -4.95
CA SER A 596 26.54 31.16 -4.24
C SER A 596 25.70 31.90 -3.20
N GLN A 597 24.42 32.17 -3.49
CA GLN A 597 23.50 32.82 -2.54
C GLN A 597 23.25 31.94 -1.31
N VAL A 598 22.95 30.64 -1.52
CA VAL A 598 22.70 29.70 -0.42
C VAL A 598 23.97 29.50 0.42
N CYS A 599 25.16 29.45 -0.23
CA CYS A 599 26.43 29.41 0.48
C CYS A 599 26.64 30.64 1.37
N TRP A 600 26.32 31.84 0.86
CA TRP A 600 26.39 33.08 1.59
C TRP A 600 25.50 33.08 2.84
N ASP A 601 24.24 32.68 2.66
CA ASP A 601 23.28 32.62 3.77
C ASP A 601 23.66 31.57 4.81
N THR A 602 24.16 30.41 4.36
CA THR A 602 24.59 29.34 5.25
C THR A 602 25.87 29.69 6.00
N LEU A 603 26.80 30.35 5.31
CA LEU A 603 28.03 30.83 5.95
C LEU A 603 27.73 31.85 7.07
N ARG A 604 26.80 32.78 6.85
CA ARG A 604 26.31 33.71 7.87
C ARG A 604 25.76 32.98 9.09
N SER A 605 24.84 32.01 8.85
CA SER A 605 24.28 31.19 9.95
C SER A 605 25.36 30.36 10.67
N ALA A 606 26.36 29.86 9.95
CA ALA A 606 27.48 29.13 10.53
C ALA A 606 28.35 30.01 11.44
N LEU A 607 28.59 31.23 11.04
CA LEU A 607 29.36 32.21 11.84
C LEU A 607 28.58 32.70 13.09
N GLU A 608 27.28 32.89 12.95
CA GLU A 608 26.39 33.17 14.09
C GLU A 608 26.36 31.99 15.07
N PHE A 609 26.30 30.76 14.57
CA PHE A 609 26.38 29.53 15.36
C PHE A 609 27.71 29.45 16.14
N LEU A 610 28.83 29.81 15.51
CA LEU A 610 30.15 29.86 16.16
C LEU A 610 30.37 31.07 17.02
N ARG A 611 29.50 32.06 16.97
CA ARG A 611 29.62 33.39 17.62
C ARG A 611 30.87 34.19 17.17
N TRP A 612 31.15 34.12 15.85
CA TRP A 612 32.30 34.80 15.23
C TRP A 612 31.88 36.13 14.60
N SER A 613 31.61 37.14 15.43
CA SER A 613 31.13 38.45 14.98
C SER A 613 32.10 39.21 14.07
N GLN A 614 33.41 39.08 14.32
CA GLN A 614 34.45 39.77 13.51
C GLN A 614 34.51 39.25 12.08
N LEU A 615 34.53 37.92 11.93
CA LEU A 615 34.53 37.30 10.60
C LEU A 615 33.22 37.61 9.87
N GLY A 616 32.10 37.64 10.59
CA GLY A 616 30.81 38.02 10.03
C GLY A 616 30.81 39.47 9.52
N ALA A 617 31.43 40.42 10.27
CA ALA A 617 31.53 41.81 9.88
C ALA A 617 32.43 42.02 8.63
N LEU A 618 33.55 41.30 8.52
CA LEU A 618 34.41 41.32 7.33
C LEU A 618 33.70 40.81 6.07
N LEU A 619 32.92 39.72 6.22
CA LEU A 619 32.12 39.16 5.12
C LEU A 619 30.99 40.11 4.69
N GLN A 620 30.33 40.78 5.63
CA GLN A 620 29.29 41.79 5.32
C GLN A 620 29.87 42.95 4.50
N LYS A 621 31.14 43.35 4.78
CA LYS A 621 31.86 44.37 3.99
C LYS A 621 32.37 43.88 2.64
N LYS A 622 32.09 42.64 2.26
CA LYS A 622 32.59 41.93 1.05
C LYS A 622 34.12 41.77 1.04
N GLU A 623 34.76 41.82 2.19
CA GLU A 623 36.23 41.64 2.34
C GLU A 623 36.52 40.12 2.53
N LEU A 624 36.13 39.32 1.56
CA LEU A 624 36.17 37.83 1.65
C LEU A 624 37.57 37.30 1.99
N TRP A 625 38.60 37.80 1.30
CA TRP A 625 40.00 37.31 1.47
C TRP A 625 40.61 37.70 2.81
N ARG A 626 40.26 38.87 3.36
CA ARG A 626 40.59 39.24 4.74
C ARG A 626 39.87 38.34 5.76
N GLY A 627 38.64 37.96 5.46
CA GLY A 627 37.90 36.94 6.24
C GLY A 627 38.60 35.57 6.21
N CYS A 628 39.06 35.11 5.05
CA CYS A 628 39.83 33.88 4.90
C CYS A 628 41.15 33.92 5.69
N ASP A 629 41.90 35.03 5.63
CA ASP A 629 43.14 35.20 6.39
C ASP A 629 42.87 35.17 7.91
N CYS A 630 41.82 35.85 8.36
CA CYS A 630 41.39 35.82 9.74
C CYS A 630 40.99 34.40 10.20
N LEU A 631 40.24 33.63 9.37
CA LEU A 631 39.87 32.27 9.66
C LEU A 631 41.11 31.40 9.90
N VAL A 632 42.03 31.41 8.98
CA VAL A 632 43.26 30.57 9.05
C VAL A 632 44.16 31.03 10.22
N ALA A 633 44.28 32.31 10.47
CA ALA A 633 45.02 32.84 11.62
C ALA A 633 44.44 32.43 12.98
N CYS A 634 43.13 32.43 13.11
CA CYS A 634 42.42 32.02 14.34
C CYS A 634 42.54 30.51 14.62
N TYR A 635 42.61 29.67 13.57
CA TYR A 635 42.61 28.22 13.69
C TYR A 635 43.88 27.61 13.08
N LYS A 636 45.05 28.09 13.42
CA LYS A 636 46.35 27.58 12.95
C LYS A 636 46.49 26.07 13.13
N GLY A 637 46.03 25.51 14.25
CA GLY A 637 46.05 24.08 14.50
C GLY A 637 45.18 23.22 13.53
N ARG A 638 44.34 23.87 12.67
CA ARG A 638 43.54 23.23 11.65
C ARG A 638 43.97 23.59 10.23
N ALA A 639 45.07 24.31 10.07
CA ALA A 639 45.57 24.73 8.76
C ALA A 639 45.73 23.55 7.81
N GLU A 640 46.14 22.40 8.30
CA GLU A 640 46.28 21.17 7.53
C GLU A 640 44.91 20.64 7.02
N THR A 641 43.88 20.64 7.89
CA THR A 641 42.52 20.25 7.51
C THR A 641 41.98 21.21 6.43
N PHE A 642 42.19 22.49 6.60
CA PHE A 642 41.76 23.51 5.64
C PHE A 642 42.48 23.38 4.29
N LEU A 643 43.76 23.00 4.31
CA LEU A 643 44.52 22.70 3.07
C LEU A 643 43.93 21.49 2.35
N CYS A 644 43.71 20.36 3.07
CA CYS A 644 43.12 19.17 2.47
C CYS A 644 41.74 19.46 1.83
N GLN A 645 40.92 20.28 2.52
CA GLN A 645 39.62 20.69 1.99
C GLN A 645 39.78 21.56 0.72
N ALA A 646 40.68 22.53 0.72
CA ALA A 646 40.91 23.39 -0.45
C ALA A 646 41.48 22.61 -1.61
N MET A 647 42.37 21.64 -1.36
CA MET A 647 42.95 20.76 -2.36
C MET A 647 41.87 19.99 -3.18
N ALA A 648 40.78 19.57 -2.54
CA ALA A 648 39.70 18.91 -3.26
C ALA A 648 38.98 19.80 -4.28
N PHE A 649 39.14 21.12 -4.19
CA PHE A 649 38.53 22.08 -5.13
C PHE A 649 39.44 22.56 -6.27
N VAL A 650 40.72 22.19 -6.28
CA VAL A 650 41.65 22.64 -7.34
C VAL A 650 41.37 21.95 -8.68
N GLU A 651 40.70 20.82 -8.68
CA GLU A 651 40.27 20.08 -9.87
C GLU A 651 38.79 20.31 -10.21
N ASN A 652 38.14 21.27 -9.52
CA ASN A 652 36.73 21.57 -9.77
C ASN A 652 36.49 22.00 -11.22
N PRO A 653 35.45 21.54 -11.91
CA PRO A 653 35.16 21.90 -13.29
C PRO A 653 35.01 23.40 -13.52
N GLN A 654 34.59 24.17 -12.52
CA GLN A 654 34.37 25.62 -12.60
C GLN A 654 35.69 26.39 -12.33
N ALA A 655 36.14 27.17 -13.29
CA ALA A 655 37.36 27.97 -13.15
C ALA A 655 37.36 28.96 -11.98
N PRO A 656 36.25 29.68 -11.68
CA PRO A 656 36.23 30.61 -10.53
C PRO A 656 36.43 29.90 -9.18
N ILE A 657 35.94 28.66 -9.04
CA ILE A 657 36.16 27.87 -7.82
C ILE A 657 37.61 27.41 -7.73
N ARG A 658 38.25 26.98 -8.84
CA ARG A 658 39.68 26.64 -8.87
C ARG A 658 40.55 27.84 -8.48
N GLU A 659 40.25 29.03 -9.02
CA GLU A 659 40.95 30.27 -8.64
C GLU A 659 40.84 30.58 -7.17
N ALA A 660 39.61 30.46 -6.60
CA ALA A 660 39.37 30.67 -5.17
C ALA A 660 40.15 29.65 -4.32
N ALA A 661 40.19 28.40 -4.73
CA ALA A 661 40.94 27.34 -4.06
C ALA A 661 42.46 27.65 -4.06
N ILE A 662 43.03 28.07 -5.19
CA ILE A 662 44.46 28.46 -5.31
C ILE A 662 44.80 29.62 -4.39
N ARG A 663 43.96 30.67 -4.36
CA ARG A 663 44.16 31.82 -3.44
C ARG A 663 44.10 31.39 -1.98
N PHE A 664 43.11 30.54 -1.64
CA PHE A 664 42.97 30.06 -0.27
C PHE A 664 44.14 29.16 0.16
N LEU A 665 44.64 28.29 -0.74
CA LEU A 665 45.86 27.50 -0.53
C LEU A 665 47.05 28.40 -0.24
N GLY A 666 47.26 29.47 -1.05
CA GLY A 666 48.30 30.45 -0.83
C GLY A 666 48.25 31.13 0.53
N LEU A 667 47.03 31.53 0.98
CA LEU A 667 46.83 32.14 2.31
C LEU A 667 47.13 31.12 3.41
N THR A 668 46.64 29.90 3.30
CA THR A 668 46.78 28.87 4.33
C THR A 668 48.21 28.39 4.49
N ALA A 669 48.89 28.21 3.36
CA ALA A 669 50.30 27.81 3.34
C ALA A 669 51.24 28.76 4.06
N ARG A 670 50.92 30.06 4.11
CA ARG A 670 51.68 31.08 4.90
C ARG A 670 51.62 30.88 6.40
N GLN A 671 50.59 30.18 6.87
CA GLN A 671 50.34 29.95 8.30
C GLN A 671 50.85 28.56 8.77
N LEU A 672 51.39 27.74 7.88
CA LEU A 672 51.98 26.45 8.21
C LEU A 672 53.26 26.58 9.02
N ASP A 673 53.48 25.72 9.99
CA ASP A 673 54.69 25.70 10.82
C ASP A 673 55.87 25.11 10.02
N GLN A 674 57.11 25.32 10.54
CA GLN A 674 58.35 24.89 9.90
C GLN A 674 58.44 23.38 9.66
N GLN A 675 57.74 22.58 10.45
CA GLN A 675 57.74 21.12 10.32
C GLN A 675 56.86 20.59 9.15
N SER A 676 56.11 21.46 8.47
CA SER A 676 55.16 21.08 7.40
C SER A 676 55.78 21.26 5.98
N GLN A 677 57.08 21.06 5.82
CA GLN A 677 57.76 21.27 4.54
C GLN A 677 57.28 20.34 3.43
N GLU A 678 57.05 19.08 3.77
CA GLU A 678 56.46 18.09 2.83
C GLU A 678 55.09 18.55 2.28
N LYS A 679 54.26 19.17 3.11
CA LYS A 679 52.96 19.69 2.69
C LYS A 679 53.07 20.91 1.78
N LEU A 680 54.04 21.78 2.03
CA LEU A 680 54.33 22.88 1.12
C LEU A 680 54.82 22.36 -0.27
N GLU A 681 55.57 21.26 -0.29
CA GLU A 681 55.99 20.62 -1.54
C GLU A 681 54.81 19.99 -2.26
N ALA A 682 53.91 19.31 -1.55
CA ALA A 682 52.66 18.77 -2.11
C ALA A 682 51.83 19.88 -2.76
N ILE A 683 51.62 21.02 -2.06
CA ILE A 683 50.91 22.19 -2.62
C ILE A 683 51.62 22.70 -3.88
N CYS A 684 52.95 22.88 -3.85
CA CYS A 684 53.68 23.33 -5.02
C CYS A 684 53.58 22.36 -6.22
N ASN A 685 53.52 21.06 -5.96
CA ASN A 685 53.35 20.05 -7.02
C ASN A 685 51.95 20.14 -7.65
N VAL A 686 50.91 20.33 -6.84
CA VAL A 686 49.53 20.56 -7.36
C VAL A 686 49.47 21.85 -8.17
N LEU A 687 50.06 22.95 -7.66
CA LEU A 687 50.12 24.23 -8.38
C LEU A 687 50.90 24.12 -9.70
N LYS A 688 51.96 23.27 -9.79
CA LYS A 688 52.66 22.98 -11.03
C LYS A 688 51.73 22.30 -12.05
N GLY A 689 50.90 21.33 -11.62
CA GLY A 689 49.90 20.68 -12.49
C GLY A 689 48.91 21.70 -13.08
N LEU A 690 48.47 22.67 -12.28
CA LEU A 690 47.57 23.73 -12.72
C LEU A 690 48.13 24.76 -13.68
N GLN A 691 49.45 24.75 -13.93
CA GLN A 691 50.05 25.56 -15.00
C GLN A 691 49.65 25.08 -16.40
N GLN A 692 49.11 23.88 -16.52
CA GLN A 692 48.53 23.31 -17.76
C GLN A 692 47.01 23.48 -17.83
N ASP A 693 46.38 24.21 -16.89
CA ASP A 693 44.94 24.41 -16.88
C ASP A 693 44.42 25.05 -18.18
N SER A 694 43.22 24.71 -18.58
CA SER A 694 42.56 25.24 -19.77
C SER A 694 42.37 26.77 -19.74
N LYS A 695 42.17 27.34 -18.53
CA LYS A 695 41.96 28.78 -18.33
C LYS A 695 43.24 29.52 -17.99
N SER A 696 43.49 30.60 -18.73
CA SER A 696 44.70 31.43 -18.53
C SER A 696 44.77 32.08 -17.16
N SER A 697 43.64 32.51 -16.59
CA SER A 697 43.53 33.09 -15.24
C SER A 697 44.00 32.10 -14.17
N VAL A 698 43.59 30.84 -14.27
CA VAL A 698 43.99 29.76 -13.34
C VAL A 698 45.49 29.51 -13.45
N ARG A 699 46.03 29.39 -14.71
CA ARG A 699 47.47 29.21 -14.94
C ARG A 699 48.32 30.33 -14.33
N CYS A 700 47.93 31.60 -14.58
CA CYS A 700 48.64 32.76 -14.04
C CYS A 700 48.60 32.77 -12.50
N LEU A 701 47.44 32.52 -11.90
CA LEU A 701 47.27 32.53 -10.46
C LEU A 701 48.05 31.40 -9.77
N ALA A 702 48.07 30.20 -10.38
CA ALA A 702 48.86 29.07 -9.90
C ALA A 702 50.37 29.39 -9.92
N LEU A 703 50.88 30.00 -11.02
CA LEU A 703 52.26 30.40 -11.13
C LEU A 703 52.62 31.48 -10.10
N GLN A 704 51.81 32.54 -9.97
CA GLN A 704 52.00 33.60 -8.97
C GLN A 704 52.05 33.04 -7.56
N THR A 705 51.05 32.19 -7.19
CA THR A 705 50.99 31.59 -5.87
C THR A 705 52.20 30.70 -5.60
N MET A 706 52.63 29.92 -6.57
CA MET A 706 53.85 29.10 -6.46
C MET A 706 55.11 29.94 -6.24
N LEU A 707 55.27 31.03 -6.99
CA LEU A 707 56.41 31.95 -6.83
C LEU A 707 56.43 32.59 -5.43
N ILE A 708 55.27 33.03 -4.94
CA ILE A 708 55.13 33.58 -3.58
C ILE A 708 55.53 32.51 -2.54
N LEU A 709 55.03 31.25 -2.66
CA LEU A 709 55.35 30.19 -1.72
C LEU A 709 56.82 29.81 -1.75
N ASN A 710 57.44 29.80 -2.92
CA ASN A 710 58.88 29.55 -3.07
C ASN A 710 59.75 30.68 -2.46
N ALA A 711 59.31 31.94 -2.62
CA ALA A 711 59.96 33.08 -1.94
C ALA A 711 59.83 32.99 -0.41
N PHE A 712 58.65 32.57 0.08
CA PHE A 712 58.44 32.28 1.49
C PHE A 712 59.31 31.15 2.03
N LYS A 713 59.60 30.10 1.25
CA LYS A 713 60.54 29.05 1.61
C LYS A 713 61.95 29.60 1.85
N LYS A 714 62.37 30.55 1.01
CA LYS A 714 63.73 31.12 1.05
C LYS A 714 63.92 32.18 2.16
N HIS A 715 62.87 32.95 2.52
CA HIS A 715 62.92 34.08 3.44
C HIS A 715 62.00 33.93 4.67
N ARG A 716 61.90 32.75 5.26
CA ARG A 716 61.11 32.60 6.52
C ARG A 716 61.81 33.37 7.66
N PRO A 717 61.17 34.44 8.19
CA PRO A 717 61.73 35.15 9.34
C PRO A 717 61.60 34.26 10.60
N VAL A 718 62.75 34.14 11.33
CA VAL A 718 62.92 33.34 12.54
C VAL A 718 62.07 33.88 13.74
N ARG A 719 61.36 35.00 13.63
CA ARG A 719 60.59 35.58 14.72
C ARG A 719 59.16 35.93 14.32
N ALA A 720 58.20 35.31 14.96
CA ALA A 720 56.83 35.78 14.99
C ALA A 720 56.82 37.17 15.63
N SER A 721 56.43 38.20 14.87
CA SER A 721 56.35 39.57 15.38
C SER A 721 55.39 39.63 16.58
N LEU A 722 55.82 40.36 17.63
CA LEU A 722 55.00 40.68 18.80
C LEU A 722 53.61 41.23 18.41
N ARG A 723 53.51 41.91 17.25
CA ARG A 723 52.24 42.38 16.68
C ARG A 723 51.28 41.25 16.34
N THR A 724 51.74 40.11 15.83
CA THR A 724 50.90 38.94 15.55
C THR A 724 50.43 38.25 16.81
N LEU A 725 51.22 38.27 17.87
CA LEU A 725 50.86 37.75 19.20
C LEU A 725 49.83 38.65 19.88
N LEU A 726 50.00 39.99 19.82
CA LEU A 726 49.04 40.96 20.32
C LEU A 726 47.71 40.94 19.54
N TYR A 727 47.76 40.77 18.24
CA TYR A 727 46.55 40.60 17.41
C TYR A 727 45.80 39.30 17.77
N ARG A 728 46.50 38.20 18.02
CA ARG A 728 45.94 36.93 18.52
C ARG A 728 45.33 37.05 19.91
N MET A 729 46.03 37.72 20.86
CA MET A 729 45.52 37.95 22.21
C MET A 729 44.26 38.84 22.18
N ARG A 730 44.24 39.88 21.33
CA ARG A 730 43.02 40.69 21.15
C ARG A 730 41.85 39.90 20.56
N LEU A 731 42.08 39.00 19.62
CA LEU A 731 41.07 38.10 19.07
C LEU A 731 40.54 37.06 20.09
N MET A 732 41.38 36.62 21.03
CA MET A 732 40.97 35.69 22.08
C MET A 732 40.28 36.34 23.27
N CYS A 733 40.60 37.59 23.58
CA CYS A 733 40.07 38.28 24.75
C CYS A 733 38.73 39.01 24.55
N THR A 734 38.24 39.17 23.29
CA THR A 734 36.95 39.83 23.06
C THR A 734 35.81 38.84 23.10
N ARG A 735 35.45 38.37 24.27
CA ARG A 735 34.16 37.75 24.53
C ARG A 735 33.00 38.77 24.58
N GLU A 736 33.30 40.08 24.68
CA GLU A 736 32.33 41.17 24.68
C GLU A 736 32.99 42.44 24.04
N SER A 737 32.26 43.07 23.12
CA SER A 737 32.59 44.22 22.28
C SER A 737 33.61 45.22 22.79
N PRO A 738 34.45 45.84 21.97
CA PRO A 738 34.06 47.06 21.32
C PRO A 738 34.55 47.23 19.86
N VAL A 739 33.94 48.21 19.20
CA VAL A 739 34.30 48.77 17.91
C VAL A 739 35.81 49.01 17.84
N ILE A 740 36.49 48.33 16.92
CA ILE A 740 37.90 48.63 16.62
C ILE A 740 37.92 49.64 15.50
N GLU A 741 38.36 50.87 15.81
CA GLU A 741 38.81 51.83 14.81
C GLU A 741 39.86 51.25 13.92
N ALA A 742 39.70 51.46 12.63
CA ALA A 742 40.60 50.96 11.59
C ALA A 742 42.02 51.51 11.77
N ALA A 743 42.93 50.72 12.31
CA ALA A 743 44.34 51.01 12.21
C ALA A 743 44.76 50.77 10.76
N GLN A 744 45.08 51.81 10.04
CA GLN A 744 45.71 51.83 8.72
C GLN A 744 46.95 50.95 8.74
N LEU A 745 46.97 49.93 7.85
CA LEU A 745 48.18 49.20 7.53
C LEU A 745 48.87 49.94 6.40
N PRO A 746 50.22 50.17 6.46
CA PRO A 746 50.93 50.76 5.36
C PRO A 746 50.96 49.82 4.16
N GLU A 747 50.98 50.42 2.94
CA GLU A 747 51.00 49.81 1.60
C GLU A 747 51.99 48.69 1.38
#